data_acdaef9078c923ca4c7d2e2329c849c0
#
_entry.id   acdaef9078c923ca4c7d2e2329c849c0
#
_cell.length_a   1.000
_cell.length_b   1.000
_cell.length_c   1.000
_cell.angle_alpha   90.00
_cell.angle_beta   90.00
_cell.angle_gamma   90.00
#
_symmetry.space_group_name_H-M   'P 1'
#
loop_
_entity.id
_entity.type
_entity.pdbx_description
1 polymer ?
#
loop_
_entity_poly.entity_id
_entity_poly.type
_entity_poly.pdbx_seq_one_letter_code
_entity_poly.pdbx_strand_id
1 'polypeptide(L)'
;MAPTRMDELKGDIVQAAEALKSAELTKSLLELPVEDLNKYKKGLRTSLLRENSYTSIAHVCNTSHSNLSAIYGISESSARDMKKIAGEYAKQVQIEIRVRLSSDNRTAESTSLIRAVAAYRRADILVRDIADNAFADSDKMEYAQSDLSSVMGVRWLLSSKAKKARAEEAYSYLREAYLGSYGSIQRLTLKKLDEVSDVSGEDAWRAFESDPVGFSNTIEDTAPGFLGPGGSMGYGLPEDLALQIQEECFYPDGLLVELRNYQEWGVKYALHQGKVLLGDEMGLGKTIQAIAVMVSLKNTKATHFVVVCPASVLANWCREIATKSRLRVEKVHGSRREDALSCWLRNGGVAVTTFEALEHFDLEDSFSFSLLVVDEAHYVKNPGARRSCNVAKLSQHAERILFMSGTPLENNVDEMVSLIRLLRPDIAKSLSGMTHISSALRFKELVAPVYYRRKREDVLSELPELIENEDWCSLSPEEELAYEDAIQSKNIMAARRVSWNVGDVRRSTKARRLCEIVRESKEDGRKVLVFSYFLDTLNKVIQSLGENCYGPINGSVSPQRRQQVIDEFDKAPAGSVLVSQIQSGGTGLNIQSASVVIICEPQFKPSVEKQAVARAYRMGQVRNVMVHRLLCLDSIDERIIEILEDKQRIFDAFADESLAAKEGFGIEEKEYSNIIEKEIERINARRNTNVADVLIETNAAKATSIGDGKGGFVTDGGKGPSAVFSDEMPHIEKTVVPKGEDGLRSASKGVSVTRRIREYPQPRGGFLNPKLFEVVQLDGGISELASYENVVPGVVGIAVDYMVRFCTGSSVFDSFAISRKGALRVGKVDLFNKLASEIVGLDDKSIANAIKLAGFDAAYRMGPRAYRPVEEIKPDSQTLENVRIMVKRGCAFLDECGPKILDGLTFEGGYTDIVSNGDGDFLTPDTLWDFKVSKNPPNSRQTLQLLMYWRMGLHSAHTEYQQVRQLGIFNPRMNRIYRLPVGCISEEIIAEVEKDVIGYRA
;
A
#
# COMPACT_ATOMS: atom_id res chain seq x y z
N MET A 1 14.89 41.19 24.16
CA MET A 1 16.03 40.81 23.27
C MET A 1 16.15 39.30 23.03
N ALA A 2 16.28 38.45 24.07
CA ALA A 2 16.27 36.98 23.81
C ALA A 2 14.92 36.48 23.20
N PRO A 3 13.74 36.89 23.69
CA PRO A 3 12.48 36.53 23.02
C PRO A 3 12.44 37.01 21.55
N THR A 4 12.88 38.24 21.26
CA THR A 4 12.91 38.80 19.91
C THR A 4 13.79 37.95 18.97
N ARG A 5 14.96 37.48 19.46
CA ARG A 5 15.88 36.64 18.67
C ARG A 5 15.28 35.25 18.43
N MET A 6 14.57 34.69 19.42
CA MET A 6 13.86 33.42 19.25
C MET A 6 12.73 33.54 18.23
N ASP A 7 12.01 34.67 18.19
CA ASP A 7 10.96 34.92 17.21
C ASP A 7 11.56 35.08 15.79
N GLU A 8 12.74 35.73 15.65
CA GLU A 8 13.47 35.76 14.40
C GLU A 8 13.85 34.37 13.91
N LEU A 9 14.41 33.52 14.78
CA LEU A 9 14.79 32.14 14.45
C LEU A 9 13.58 31.28 14.05
N LYS A 10 12.40 31.50 14.68
CA LYS A 10 11.15 30.88 14.23
C LYS A 10 10.74 31.36 12.84
N GLY A 11 10.89 32.67 12.59
CA GLY A 11 10.65 33.23 11.26
C GLY A 11 11.53 32.61 10.18
N ASP A 12 12.81 32.38 10.48
CA ASP A 12 13.76 31.71 9.58
C ASP A 12 13.29 30.28 9.23
N ILE A 13 12.74 29.52 10.19
CA ILE A 13 12.18 28.19 9.96
C ILE A 13 10.99 28.27 9.02
N VAL A 14 10.05 29.19 9.27
CA VAL A 14 8.84 29.34 8.42
C VAL A 14 9.25 29.70 6.99
N GLN A 15 10.17 30.64 6.83
CA GLN A 15 10.66 31.06 5.51
C GLN A 15 11.35 29.91 4.77
N ALA A 16 12.20 29.15 5.44
CA ALA A 16 12.89 28.01 4.84
C ALA A 16 11.91 26.88 4.48
N ALA A 17 10.88 26.65 5.32
CA ALA A 17 9.83 25.68 5.06
C ALA A 17 9.01 26.06 3.82
N GLU A 18 8.61 27.33 3.69
CA GLU A 18 7.88 27.83 2.52
C GLU A 18 8.73 27.72 1.23
N ALA A 19 10.02 28.03 1.30
CA ALA A 19 10.94 27.89 0.18
C ALA A 19 11.05 26.42 -0.28
N LEU A 20 11.20 25.48 0.63
CA LEU A 20 11.25 24.06 0.32
C LEU A 20 9.93 23.56 -0.28
N LYS A 21 8.78 23.95 0.29
CA LYS A 21 7.46 23.60 -0.25
C LYS A 21 7.25 24.14 -1.66
N SER A 22 7.71 25.37 -1.91
CA SER A 22 7.65 26.00 -3.23
C SER A 22 8.53 25.28 -4.27
N ALA A 23 9.73 24.83 -3.86
CA ALA A 23 10.63 24.06 -4.71
C ALA A 23 10.02 22.69 -5.09
N GLU A 24 9.46 21.97 -4.11
CA GLU A 24 8.78 20.68 -4.37
C GLU A 24 7.51 20.87 -5.22
N LEU A 25 6.74 21.93 -5.00
CA LEU A 25 5.61 22.29 -5.85
C LEU A 25 6.05 22.53 -7.30
N THR A 26 7.10 23.29 -7.49
CA THR A 26 7.65 23.56 -8.82
C THR A 26 8.11 22.28 -9.50
N LYS A 27 8.79 21.41 -8.79
CA LYS A 27 9.23 20.11 -9.28
C LYS A 27 8.04 19.25 -9.72
N SER A 28 7.03 19.09 -8.87
CA SER A 28 5.83 18.32 -9.19
C SER A 28 5.05 18.89 -10.38
N LEU A 29 4.99 20.23 -10.51
CA LEU A 29 4.36 20.89 -11.65
C LEU A 29 5.18 20.78 -12.95
N LEU A 30 6.51 20.59 -12.86
CA LEU A 30 7.37 20.32 -14.02
C LEU A 30 7.12 18.93 -14.62
N GLU A 31 6.75 17.95 -13.78
CA GLU A 31 6.41 16.59 -14.21
C GLU A 31 5.02 16.50 -14.88
N LEU A 32 4.16 17.50 -14.68
CA LEU A 32 2.84 17.56 -15.29
C LEU A 32 2.93 18.21 -16.69
N PRO A 33 2.57 17.49 -17.77
CA PRO A 33 2.64 18.00 -19.11
C PRO A 33 1.63 19.15 -19.34
N VAL A 34 1.95 20.08 -20.23
CA VAL A 34 1.11 21.24 -20.53
C VAL A 34 -0.25 20.86 -21.12
N GLU A 35 -0.35 19.70 -21.74
CA GLU A 35 -1.58 19.10 -22.28
C GLU A 35 -2.65 18.93 -21.20
N ASP A 36 -2.22 18.78 -19.96
CA ASP A 36 -3.09 18.64 -18.80
C ASP A 36 -4.00 19.85 -18.57
N LEU A 37 -3.67 21.03 -19.09
CA LEU A 37 -4.55 22.21 -19.10
C LEU A 37 -5.89 21.96 -19.83
N ASN A 38 -5.95 21.00 -20.75
CA ASN A 38 -7.18 20.63 -21.46
C ASN A 38 -8.04 19.61 -20.71
N LYS A 39 -7.62 19.11 -19.54
CA LYS A 39 -8.42 18.15 -18.71
C LYS A 39 -9.84 18.67 -18.43
N TYR A 40 -10.02 19.98 -18.35
CA TYR A 40 -11.32 20.64 -18.13
C TYR A 40 -12.04 21.08 -19.42
N LYS A 41 -11.63 20.58 -20.59
CA LYS A 41 -12.36 20.69 -21.89
C LYS A 41 -12.62 22.10 -22.38
N LYS A 42 -11.74 23.05 -22.13
CA LYS A 42 -11.90 24.42 -22.61
C LYS A 42 -11.35 24.67 -24.02
N GLY A 43 -10.90 23.60 -24.70
CA GLY A 43 -10.38 23.74 -26.09
C GLY A 43 -9.13 24.61 -26.20
N LEU A 44 -8.28 24.56 -25.17
CA LEU A 44 -7.04 25.36 -25.15
C LEU A 44 -6.02 24.75 -26.12
N ARG A 45 -5.36 25.63 -26.89
CA ARG A 45 -4.35 25.21 -27.86
C ARG A 45 -3.01 24.93 -27.23
N THR A 46 -2.91 23.81 -26.53
CA THR A 46 -1.70 23.39 -25.82
C THR A 46 -0.54 23.03 -26.74
N SER A 47 -0.82 22.64 -28.00
CA SER A 47 0.23 22.43 -29.02
C SER A 47 1.05 23.68 -29.28
N LEU A 48 0.40 24.88 -29.34
CA LEU A 48 1.12 26.15 -29.51
C LEU A 48 2.01 26.50 -28.31
N LEU A 49 1.60 26.08 -27.10
CA LEU A 49 2.46 26.23 -25.90
C LEU A 49 3.70 25.36 -26.04
N ARG A 50 3.55 24.08 -26.46
CA ARG A 50 4.67 23.18 -26.66
C ARG A 50 5.65 23.66 -27.75
N GLU A 51 5.13 24.16 -28.88
CA GLU A 51 5.94 24.73 -29.95
C GLU A 51 6.76 25.96 -29.48
N ASN A 52 6.27 26.65 -28.45
CA ASN A 52 6.97 27.78 -27.81
C ASN A 52 7.72 27.38 -26.52
N SER A 53 8.10 26.09 -26.37
CA SER A 53 8.90 25.57 -25.27
C SER A 53 8.20 25.50 -23.89
N TYR A 54 6.88 25.68 -23.81
CA TYR A 54 6.10 25.47 -22.61
C TYR A 54 5.65 24.01 -22.53
N THR A 55 6.48 23.15 -21.94
CA THR A 55 6.26 21.70 -21.93
C THR A 55 5.49 21.20 -20.70
N SER A 56 5.42 22.01 -19.65
CA SER A 56 4.79 21.62 -18.38
C SER A 56 3.88 22.70 -17.82
N ILE A 57 3.04 22.32 -16.85
CA ILE A 57 2.17 23.24 -16.10
C ILE A 57 3.01 24.27 -15.35
N ALA A 58 4.18 23.90 -14.81
CA ALA A 58 5.10 24.84 -14.15
C ALA A 58 5.49 26.02 -15.06
N HIS A 59 5.79 25.76 -16.32
CA HIS A 59 6.13 26.81 -17.28
C HIS A 59 4.99 27.82 -17.43
N VAL A 60 3.74 27.35 -17.48
CA VAL A 60 2.57 28.22 -17.57
C VAL A 60 2.33 28.96 -16.26
N CYS A 61 2.51 28.33 -15.11
CA CYS A 61 2.40 28.97 -13.79
C CYS A 61 3.39 30.14 -13.63
N ASN A 62 4.63 29.98 -14.10
CA ASN A 62 5.72 30.95 -13.91
C ASN A 62 5.76 32.06 -14.97
N THR A 63 4.97 31.92 -16.06
CA THR A 63 4.95 32.91 -17.16
C THR A 63 3.88 33.96 -16.91
N SER A 64 4.17 35.19 -17.28
CA SER A 64 3.19 36.28 -17.19
C SER A 64 2.05 36.09 -18.20
N HIS A 65 0.87 36.62 -17.88
CA HIS A 65 -0.29 36.61 -18.76
C HIS A 65 0.01 37.26 -20.12
N SER A 66 0.75 38.34 -20.11
CA SER A 66 1.16 39.07 -21.31
C SER A 66 2.07 38.25 -22.24
N ASN A 67 2.97 37.47 -21.68
CA ASN A 67 3.86 36.61 -22.46
C ASN A 67 3.09 35.42 -23.10
N LEU A 68 2.09 34.86 -22.41
CA LEU A 68 1.25 33.80 -22.98
C LEU A 68 0.36 34.36 -24.12
N SER A 69 -0.19 35.58 -23.98
CA SER A 69 -1.02 36.19 -25.02
C SER A 69 -0.20 36.73 -26.21
N ALA A 70 1.13 36.89 -26.04
CA ALA A 70 2.03 37.24 -27.13
C ALA A 70 2.31 36.07 -28.10
N ILE A 71 2.00 34.85 -27.72
CA ILE A 71 2.14 33.66 -28.58
C ILE A 71 1.09 33.73 -29.69
N TYR A 72 1.55 33.70 -30.94
CA TYR A 72 0.66 33.75 -32.11
C TYR A 72 -0.39 32.63 -32.05
N GLY A 73 -1.67 32.97 -32.08
CA GLY A 73 -2.80 32.05 -32.02
C GLY A 73 -3.36 31.81 -30.62
N ILE A 74 -2.80 32.43 -29.57
CA ILE A 74 -3.38 32.44 -28.21
C ILE A 74 -4.03 33.80 -27.96
N SER A 75 -5.35 33.79 -27.74
CA SER A 75 -6.09 35.00 -27.38
C SER A 75 -5.85 35.40 -25.92
N GLU A 76 -6.10 36.64 -25.56
CA GLU A 76 -6.00 37.15 -24.19
C GLU A 76 -6.92 36.39 -23.23
N SER A 77 -8.12 35.99 -23.68
CA SER A 77 -9.07 35.18 -22.92
C SER A 77 -8.52 33.74 -22.69
N SER A 78 -7.95 33.13 -23.74
CA SER A 78 -7.32 31.79 -23.62
C SER A 78 -6.13 31.82 -22.68
N ALA A 79 -5.28 32.85 -22.71
CA ALA A 79 -4.17 33.02 -21.79
C ALA A 79 -4.63 33.18 -20.34
N ARG A 80 -5.74 33.91 -20.09
CA ARG A 80 -6.36 33.99 -18.75
C ARG A 80 -6.87 32.63 -18.28
N ASP A 81 -7.57 31.88 -19.14
CA ASP A 81 -8.07 30.54 -18.81
C ASP A 81 -6.92 29.57 -18.54
N MET A 82 -5.85 29.57 -19.33
CA MET A 82 -4.65 28.78 -19.10
C MET A 82 -4.04 29.06 -17.74
N LYS A 83 -3.86 30.33 -17.39
CA LYS A 83 -3.33 30.74 -16.07
C LYS A 83 -4.26 30.33 -14.93
N LYS A 84 -5.57 30.49 -15.11
CA LYS A 84 -6.55 30.09 -14.09
C LYS A 84 -6.49 28.58 -13.82
N ILE A 85 -6.50 27.78 -14.88
CA ILE A 85 -6.44 26.31 -14.76
C ILE A 85 -5.09 25.88 -14.20
N ALA A 86 -3.97 26.45 -14.65
CA ALA A 86 -2.66 26.16 -14.09
C ALA A 86 -2.60 26.49 -12.59
N GLY A 87 -3.23 27.61 -12.17
CA GLY A 87 -3.36 27.97 -10.75
C GLY A 87 -4.25 27.02 -9.95
N GLU A 88 -5.31 26.48 -10.54
CA GLU A 88 -6.15 25.44 -9.91
C GLU A 88 -5.36 24.13 -9.74
N TYR A 89 -4.56 23.73 -10.74
CA TYR A 89 -3.63 22.61 -10.62
C TYR A 89 -2.60 22.84 -9.53
N ALA A 90 -1.99 24.03 -9.50
CA ALA A 90 -0.99 24.35 -8.47
C ALA A 90 -1.59 24.26 -7.06
N LYS A 91 -2.83 24.71 -6.86
CA LYS A 91 -3.53 24.57 -5.57
C LYS A 91 -3.82 23.12 -5.23
N GLN A 92 -4.26 22.32 -6.18
CA GLN A 92 -4.51 20.88 -5.95
C GLN A 92 -3.22 20.16 -5.60
N VAL A 93 -2.16 20.36 -6.37
CA VAL A 93 -0.84 19.78 -6.12
C VAL A 93 -0.30 20.25 -4.77
N GLN A 94 -0.50 21.52 -4.40
CA GLN A 94 -0.07 22.08 -3.12
C GLN A 94 -0.72 21.39 -1.90
N ILE A 95 -1.94 20.90 -2.05
CA ILE A 95 -2.64 20.13 -0.99
C ILE A 95 -2.10 18.69 -0.92
N GLU A 96 -1.70 18.13 -2.06
CA GLU A 96 -1.25 16.74 -2.18
C GLU A 96 0.26 16.56 -1.92
N ILE A 97 1.05 17.67 -2.00
CA ILE A 97 2.50 17.61 -1.80
C ILE A 97 2.85 17.16 -0.39
N ARG A 98 3.72 16.17 -0.33
CA ARG A 98 4.36 15.68 0.89
C ARG A 98 5.84 16.02 0.84
N VAL A 99 6.29 16.83 1.78
CA VAL A 99 7.70 17.18 1.90
C VAL A 99 8.42 16.09 2.68
N ARG A 100 9.38 15.43 2.04
CA ARG A 100 10.18 14.37 2.66
C ARG A 100 11.56 14.89 3.00
N LEU A 101 12.00 14.66 4.24
CA LEU A 101 13.34 15.01 4.69
C LEU A 101 14.21 13.75 4.74
N SER A 102 15.24 13.69 3.91
CA SER A 102 16.17 12.56 3.84
C SER A 102 17.61 13.03 3.75
N SER A 103 18.49 12.41 4.52
CA SER A 103 19.93 12.67 4.43
C SER A 103 20.56 12.19 3.11
N ASP A 104 19.84 11.33 2.35
CA ASP A 104 20.27 10.89 1.02
C ASP A 104 19.92 11.92 -0.08
N ASN A 105 19.03 12.90 0.20
CA ASN A 105 18.60 13.91 -0.75
C ASN A 105 18.70 15.32 -0.14
N ARG A 106 19.93 15.79 0.03
CA ARG A 106 20.25 17.10 0.64
C ARG A 106 20.21 18.21 -0.42
N THR A 107 19.03 18.78 -0.65
CA THR A 107 18.91 19.97 -1.50
C THR A 107 19.34 21.23 -0.75
N ALA A 108 19.51 22.34 -1.46
CA ALA A 108 19.84 23.63 -0.83
C ALA A 108 18.72 24.09 0.12
N GLU A 109 17.46 23.88 -0.29
CA GLU A 109 16.27 24.28 0.47
C GLU A 109 16.09 23.40 1.70
N SER A 110 16.23 22.05 1.58
CA SER A 110 16.16 21.15 2.73
C SER A 110 17.29 21.42 3.72
N THR A 111 18.50 21.72 3.24
CA THR A 111 19.64 22.09 4.08
C THR A 111 19.40 23.42 4.80
N SER A 112 18.77 24.40 4.13
CA SER A 112 18.40 25.68 4.75
C SER A 112 17.40 25.48 5.89
N LEU A 113 16.36 24.65 5.68
CA LEU A 113 15.38 24.32 6.73
C LEU A 113 16.04 23.61 7.92
N ILE A 114 16.83 22.56 7.67
CA ILE A 114 17.51 21.81 8.72
C ILE A 114 18.48 22.71 9.52
N ARG A 115 19.17 23.66 8.86
CA ARG A 115 20.02 24.65 9.54
C ARG A 115 19.20 25.58 10.45
N ALA A 116 18.09 26.13 9.95
CA ALA A 116 17.22 27.01 10.73
C ALA A 116 16.67 26.31 11.97
N VAL A 117 16.21 25.05 11.83
CA VAL A 117 15.75 24.23 12.95
C VAL A 117 16.88 23.94 13.96
N ALA A 118 18.06 23.57 13.47
CA ALA A 118 19.21 23.33 14.34
C ALA A 118 19.62 24.58 15.13
N ALA A 119 19.63 25.74 14.49
CA ALA A 119 19.90 27.01 15.14
C ALA A 119 18.89 27.34 16.23
N TYR A 120 17.60 27.20 15.91
CA TYR A 120 16.52 27.42 16.87
C TYR A 120 16.62 26.48 18.08
N ARG A 121 16.78 25.16 17.85
CA ARG A 121 16.88 24.17 18.95
C ARG A 121 18.07 24.41 19.87
N ARG A 122 19.25 24.77 19.31
CA ARG A 122 20.42 25.12 20.12
C ARG A 122 20.18 26.39 20.93
N ALA A 123 19.54 27.40 20.34
CA ALA A 123 19.17 28.62 21.04
C ALA A 123 18.14 28.38 22.15
N ASP A 124 17.12 27.55 21.88
CA ASP A 124 16.08 27.20 22.84
C ASP A 124 16.62 26.51 24.11
N ILE A 125 17.54 25.54 23.94
CA ILE A 125 18.23 24.91 25.07
C ILE A 125 18.95 25.95 25.92
N LEU A 126 19.69 26.86 25.29
CA LEU A 126 20.41 27.90 26.01
C LEU A 126 19.46 28.87 26.74
N VAL A 127 18.34 29.24 26.11
CA VAL A 127 17.35 30.14 26.72
C VAL A 127 16.64 29.48 27.89
N ARG A 128 16.29 28.18 27.79
CA ARG A 128 15.68 27.43 28.90
C ARG A 128 16.63 27.30 30.08
N ASP A 129 17.90 26.93 29.87
CA ASP A 129 18.89 26.84 30.95
C ASP A 129 19.00 28.15 31.72
N ILE A 130 18.90 29.27 31.01
CA ILE A 130 18.98 30.61 31.65
C ILE A 130 17.67 30.95 32.35
N ALA A 131 16.52 30.62 31.75
CA ALA A 131 15.21 30.83 32.37
C ALA A 131 15.06 30.06 33.66
N ASP A 132 15.50 28.78 33.69
CA ASP A 132 15.46 27.94 34.88
C ASP A 132 16.32 28.51 36.04
N ASN A 133 17.49 28.99 35.72
CA ASN A 133 18.36 29.63 36.67
C ASN A 133 17.82 30.98 37.19
N ALA A 134 17.19 31.76 36.28
CA ALA A 134 16.55 33.02 36.66
C ALA A 134 15.29 32.83 37.52
N PHE A 135 14.54 31.75 37.22
CA PHE A 135 13.34 31.39 37.95
C PHE A 135 13.64 30.96 39.43
N ALA A 136 14.76 30.24 39.62
CA ALA A 136 15.20 29.82 40.94
C ALA A 136 15.52 31.00 41.90
N ASP A 137 15.88 32.16 41.34
CA ASP A 137 16.15 33.40 42.13
C ASP A 137 15.01 34.43 42.10
N SER A 138 13.92 34.14 41.37
CA SER A 138 12.80 35.07 41.17
C SER A 138 12.15 35.50 42.50
N ASP A 139 11.90 34.55 43.43
CA ASP A 139 11.35 34.82 44.71
C ASP A 139 12.20 35.79 45.54
N LYS A 140 13.54 35.60 45.57
CA LYS A 140 14.47 36.48 46.24
C LYS A 140 14.47 37.88 45.65
N MET A 141 14.35 37.97 44.30
CA MET A 141 14.26 39.27 43.62
C MET A 141 12.96 39.98 43.93
N GLU A 142 11.84 39.26 43.98
CA GLU A 142 10.53 39.80 44.31
C GLU A 142 10.45 40.30 45.77
N TYR A 143 11.00 39.56 46.75
CA TYR A 143 11.17 39.97 48.10
C TYR A 143 12.02 41.22 48.24
N ALA A 144 13.18 41.25 47.53
CA ALA A 144 14.07 42.38 47.54
C ALA A 144 13.40 43.63 46.91
N GLN A 145 12.66 43.48 45.84
CA GLN A 145 11.91 44.56 45.20
C GLN A 145 10.80 45.07 46.12
N SER A 146 10.10 44.16 46.83
CA SER A 146 9.06 44.53 47.82
C SER A 146 9.65 45.30 48.99
N ASP A 147 10.75 44.83 49.57
CA ASP A 147 11.42 45.53 50.66
C ASP A 147 11.91 46.92 50.26
N LEU A 148 12.46 47.04 49.03
CA LEU A 148 12.88 48.34 48.50
C LEU A 148 11.73 49.28 48.24
N SER A 149 10.66 48.81 47.62
CA SER A 149 9.45 49.59 47.27
C SER A 149 8.69 50.06 48.53
N SER A 150 8.79 49.30 49.62
CA SER A 150 8.14 49.59 50.88
C SER A 150 8.68 50.87 51.59
N VAL A 151 9.89 51.27 51.23
CA VAL A 151 10.61 52.42 51.83
C VAL A 151 10.97 53.54 50.82
N MET A 152 10.49 53.48 49.59
CA MET A 152 10.84 54.46 48.56
C MET A 152 10.26 55.86 48.88
N GLY A 153 11.04 56.90 48.52
CA GLY A 153 10.62 58.29 48.64
C GLY A 153 10.47 58.77 50.10
N VAL A 154 9.40 59.51 50.39
CA VAL A 154 9.13 60.06 51.73
C VAL A 154 9.00 58.96 52.78
N ARG A 155 8.60 57.79 52.44
CA ARG A 155 8.47 56.59 53.30
C ARG A 155 9.79 56.18 53.99
N TRP A 156 10.92 56.49 53.35
CA TRP A 156 12.25 56.26 53.93
C TRP A 156 12.41 56.99 55.28
N LEU A 157 11.97 58.31 55.38
CA LEU A 157 12.11 59.12 56.54
C LEU A 157 11.30 58.55 57.73
N LEU A 158 10.11 57.93 57.46
CA LEU A 158 9.20 57.40 58.43
C LEU A 158 9.40 55.92 58.76
N SER A 159 10.35 55.24 58.06
CA SER A 159 10.60 53.81 58.24
C SER A 159 11.48 53.54 59.46
N SER A 160 11.25 52.44 60.14
CA SER A 160 12.05 51.91 61.23
C SER A 160 13.48 51.57 60.80
N LYS A 161 14.43 51.59 61.71
CA LYS A 161 15.84 51.24 61.43
C LYS A 161 15.97 49.80 60.81
N ALA A 162 15.16 48.85 61.28
CA ALA A 162 15.15 47.48 60.74
C ALA A 162 14.62 47.39 59.29
N LYS A 163 13.58 48.21 58.95
CA LYS A 163 13.12 48.32 57.56
C LYS A 163 14.12 48.93 56.61
N LYS A 164 14.86 50.01 57.08
CA LYS A 164 15.93 50.64 56.31
C LYS A 164 17.07 49.69 56.04
N ALA A 165 17.47 48.89 57.03
CA ALA A 165 18.55 47.93 56.87
C ALA A 165 18.19 46.83 55.82
N ARG A 166 16.96 46.29 55.86
CA ARG A 166 16.48 45.31 54.85
C ARG A 166 16.43 45.91 53.46
N ALA A 167 16.02 47.14 53.34
CA ALA A 167 16.00 47.82 52.01
C ALA A 167 17.42 48.12 51.48
N GLU A 168 18.35 48.42 52.34
CA GLU A 168 19.79 48.60 51.98
C GLU A 168 20.40 47.28 51.53
N GLU A 169 20.06 46.15 52.19
CA GLU A 169 20.46 44.82 51.86
C GLU A 169 19.83 44.39 50.49
N ALA A 170 18.52 44.65 50.36
CA ALA A 170 17.77 44.42 49.12
C ALA A 170 18.32 45.22 47.93
N TYR A 171 18.70 46.53 48.17
CA TYR A 171 19.34 47.34 47.16
C TYR A 171 20.68 46.82 46.75
N SER A 172 21.51 46.42 47.72
CA SER A 172 22.82 45.82 47.44
C SER A 172 22.70 44.53 46.64
N TYR A 173 21.79 43.68 47.01
CA TYR A 173 21.48 42.42 46.29
C TYR A 173 20.99 42.71 44.87
N LEU A 174 19.98 43.56 44.66
CA LEU A 174 19.47 43.88 43.34
C LEU A 174 20.51 44.58 42.45
N ARG A 175 21.32 45.44 43.05
CA ARG A 175 22.42 46.12 42.34
C ARG A 175 23.48 45.11 41.91
N GLU A 176 23.87 44.17 42.75
CA GLU A 176 24.82 43.14 42.42
C GLU A 176 24.26 42.15 41.37
N ALA A 177 23.03 41.78 41.51
CA ALA A 177 22.31 40.96 40.51
C ALA A 177 22.28 41.67 39.16
N TYR A 178 21.85 42.93 39.10
CA TYR A 178 21.72 43.69 37.86
C TYR A 178 23.04 44.09 37.19
N LEU A 179 24.03 44.56 37.98
CA LEU A 179 25.33 45.04 37.46
C LEU A 179 26.38 43.94 37.37
N GLY A 180 26.27 42.89 38.20
CA GLY A 180 27.22 41.80 38.32
C GLY A 180 26.77 40.56 37.52
N SER A 181 26.07 39.62 38.15
CA SER A 181 25.77 38.30 37.58
C SER A 181 24.78 38.35 36.42
N TYR A 182 23.60 38.92 36.61
CA TYR A 182 22.55 38.88 35.57
C TYR A 182 22.85 39.79 34.37
N GLY A 183 23.36 40.99 34.57
CA GLY A 183 23.74 41.89 33.48
C GLY A 183 24.89 41.33 32.62
N SER A 184 25.84 40.64 33.28
CA SER A 184 26.92 39.93 32.59
C SER A 184 26.46 38.68 31.87
N ILE A 185 25.62 37.87 32.49
CA ILE A 185 24.97 36.68 31.92
C ILE A 185 24.12 37.09 30.73
N GLN A 186 23.33 38.15 30.82
CA GLN A 186 22.46 38.60 29.74
C GLN A 186 23.25 39.03 28.48
N ARG A 187 24.37 39.79 28.68
CA ARG A 187 25.25 40.17 27.56
C ARG A 187 25.96 38.96 26.94
N LEU A 188 26.45 38.07 27.80
CA LEU A 188 27.10 36.82 27.39
C LEU A 188 26.13 35.90 26.65
N THR A 189 24.85 35.85 27.09
CA THR A 189 23.79 35.05 26.48
C THR A 189 23.44 35.53 25.07
N LEU A 190 23.31 36.86 24.89
CA LEU A 190 23.05 37.41 23.55
C LEU A 190 24.20 37.08 22.61
N LYS A 191 25.45 37.25 23.06
CA LYS A 191 26.59 36.86 22.26
C LYS A 191 26.62 35.35 21.95
N LYS A 192 26.33 34.52 22.94
CA LYS A 192 26.22 33.05 22.74
C LYS A 192 25.06 32.67 21.85
N LEU A 193 23.93 33.37 21.91
CA LEU A 193 22.80 33.13 21.00
C LEU A 193 23.19 33.35 19.55
N ASP A 194 23.94 34.37 19.24
CA ASP A 194 24.43 34.60 17.89
C ASP A 194 25.49 33.56 17.47
N GLU A 195 26.43 33.19 18.36
CA GLU A 195 27.39 32.13 18.09
C GLU A 195 26.77 30.76 17.90
N VAL A 196 25.74 30.43 18.69
CA VAL A 196 25.01 29.15 18.62
C VAL A 196 24.10 29.09 17.38
N SER A 197 23.61 30.24 16.90
CA SER A 197 22.77 30.31 15.70
C SER A 197 23.54 30.12 14.41
N ASP A 198 24.86 30.27 14.42
CA ASP A 198 25.70 30.00 13.24
C ASP A 198 26.02 28.50 13.16
N VAL A 199 25.17 27.77 12.47
CA VAL A 199 25.30 26.31 12.30
C VAL A 199 25.68 25.98 10.86
N SER A 200 26.76 25.21 10.69
CA SER A 200 27.11 24.70 9.36
C SER A 200 26.06 23.72 8.84
N GLY A 201 25.92 23.61 7.52
CA GLY A 201 24.99 22.63 6.93
C GLY A 201 25.29 21.19 7.38
N GLU A 202 26.56 20.82 7.48
CA GLU A 202 26.97 19.47 7.87
C GLU A 202 26.67 19.18 9.35
N ASP A 203 26.88 20.16 10.23
CA ASP A 203 26.54 20.01 11.65
C ASP A 203 25.03 19.97 11.87
N ALA A 204 24.27 20.69 11.07
CA ALA A 204 22.83 20.66 11.11
C ALA A 204 22.26 19.28 10.69
N TRP A 205 22.77 18.70 9.60
CA TRP A 205 22.40 17.37 9.17
C TRP A 205 22.81 16.29 10.20
N ARG A 206 23.98 16.38 10.81
CA ARG A 206 24.36 15.49 11.91
C ARG A 206 23.43 15.60 13.12
N ALA A 207 23.00 16.81 13.44
CA ALA A 207 22.04 17.03 14.51
C ALA A 207 20.67 16.44 14.18
N PHE A 208 20.20 16.60 12.93
CA PHE A 208 18.97 15.97 12.43
C PHE A 208 19.04 14.43 12.49
N GLU A 209 20.14 13.84 12.03
CA GLU A 209 20.35 12.38 12.06
C GLU A 209 20.37 11.82 13.50
N SER A 210 20.79 12.61 14.47
CA SER A 210 20.79 12.20 15.88
C SER A 210 19.41 12.29 16.54
N ASP A 211 18.56 13.26 16.13
CA ASP A 211 17.22 13.48 16.70
C ASP A 211 16.20 13.94 15.65
N PRO A 212 15.84 13.08 14.70
CA PRO A 212 14.90 13.43 13.64
C PRO A 212 13.49 13.72 14.16
N VAL A 213 13.09 13.11 15.27
CA VAL A 213 11.77 13.32 15.90
C VAL A 213 11.67 14.74 16.46
N GLY A 214 12.65 15.18 17.24
CA GLY A 214 12.68 16.54 17.79
C GLY A 214 12.74 17.62 16.70
N PHE A 215 13.45 17.37 15.59
CA PHE A 215 13.45 18.28 14.44
C PHE A 215 12.07 18.39 13.79
N SER A 216 11.40 17.25 13.56
CA SER A 216 10.06 17.24 12.98
C SER A 216 9.03 17.91 13.89
N ASN A 217 9.11 17.70 15.22
CA ASN A 217 8.26 18.40 16.18
C ASN A 217 8.46 19.93 16.12
N THR A 218 9.73 20.36 16.10
CA THR A 218 10.06 21.78 15.99
C THR A 218 9.47 22.41 14.71
N ILE A 219 9.51 21.69 13.58
CA ILE A 219 8.91 22.13 12.32
C ILE A 219 7.39 22.21 12.44
N GLU A 220 6.74 21.18 13.00
CA GLU A 220 5.28 21.16 13.20
C GLU A 220 4.80 22.30 14.11
N ASP A 221 5.54 22.60 15.19
CA ASP A 221 5.21 23.66 16.15
C ASP A 221 5.41 25.06 15.56
N THR A 222 6.40 25.23 14.69
CA THR A 222 6.74 26.53 14.10
C THR A 222 6.08 26.82 12.76
N ALA A 223 5.85 25.78 11.95
CA ALA A 223 5.21 25.84 10.64
C ALA A 223 4.10 24.79 10.53
N PRO A 224 2.96 24.95 11.23
CA PRO A 224 1.88 23.96 11.27
C PRO A 224 1.36 23.61 9.89
N GLY A 225 1.20 22.30 9.59
CA GLY A 225 0.72 21.82 8.30
C GLY A 225 1.77 21.78 7.19
N PHE A 226 3.03 22.09 7.49
CA PHE A 226 4.11 21.98 6.52
C PHE A 226 4.43 20.51 6.19
N LEU A 227 4.54 19.63 7.17
CA LEU A 227 4.84 18.21 7.02
C LEU A 227 3.61 17.37 6.59
N GLY A 228 2.50 17.97 6.19
CA GLY A 228 1.32 17.27 5.69
C GLY A 228 0.01 17.84 6.22
N PRO A 229 -1.15 17.28 5.84
CA PRO A 229 -2.45 17.76 6.25
C PRO A 229 -2.77 17.46 7.73
N GLY A 230 -1.79 17.40 8.60
CA GLY A 230 -1.92 17.24 10.05
C GLY A 230 -2.75 18.33 10.76
N GLY A 231 -3.36 19.24 9.99
CA GLY A 231 -4.22 20.30 10.46
C GLY A 231 -5.73 20.00 10.38
N SER A 232 -6.16 18.82 9.90
CA SER A 232 -7.58 18.47 10.05
C SER A 232 -7.83 18.05 11.50
N MET A 233 -8.50 18.89 12.25
CA MET A 233 -8.96 18.56 13.60
C MET A 233 -9.52 17.14 13.61
N GLY A 234 -8.87 16.24 14.41
CA GLY A 234 -9.42 14.91 14.69
C GLY A 234 -8.89 13.73 13.94
N TYR A 235 -7.97 13.88 12.98
CA TYR A 235 -7.37 12.71 12.27
C TYR A 235 -8.41 11.66 11.85
N GLY A 236 -9.53 12.07 11.26
CA GLY A 236 -10.59 11.18 10.78
C GLY A 236 -11.65 10.76 11.81
N LEU A 237 -11.65 11.34 13.01
CA LEU A 237 -12.72 11.22 14.00
C LEU A 237 -13.87 12.20 13.73
N PRO A 238 -15.11 11.90 14.20
CA PRO A 238 -16.20 12.89 14.23
C PRO A 238 -15.79 14.16 14.95
N GLU A 239 -16.21 15.31 14.44
CA GLU A 239 -15.77 16.63 14.90
C GLU A 239 -16.03 16.88 16.40
N ASP A 240 -17.22 16.51 16.89
CA ASP A 240 -17.59 16.66 18.31
C ASP A 240 -16.67 15.85 19.23
N LEU A 241 -16.32 14.61 18.81
CA LEU A 241 -15.42 13.75 19.56
C LEU A 241 -13.99 14.28 19.51
N ALA A 242 -13.57 14.79 18.36
CA ALA A 242 -12.24 15.37 18.17
C ALA A 242 -12.02 16.58 19.10
N LEU A 243 -13.01 17.47 19.25
CA LEU A 243 -12.94 18.61 20.18
C LEU A 243 -12.79 18.15 21.64
N GLN A 244 -13.57 17.15 22.06
CA GLN A 244 -13.48 16.59 23.42
C GLN A 244 -12.10 15.98 23.71
N ILE A 245 -11.52 15.27 22.73
CA ILE A 245 -10.18 14.67 22.86
C ILE A 245 -9.11 15.77 22.92
N GLN A 246 -9.25 16.84 22.15
CA GLN A 246 -8.31 17.95 22.16
C GLN A 246 -8.24 18.63 23.54
N GLU A 247 -9.36 18.75 24.23
CA GLU A 247 -9.46 19.32 25.58
C GLU A 247 -8.96 18.36 26.69
N GLU A 248 -8.73 17.07 26.38
CA GLU A 248 -8.27 16.09 27.36
C GLU A 248 -6.89 16.46 27.90
N CYS A 249 -6.72 16.38 29.23
CA CYS A 249 -5.47 16.70 29.89
C CYS A 249 -4.44 15.55 29.77
N PHE A 250 -3.26 15.87 29.33
CA PHE A 250 -2.10 14.96 29.28
C PHE A 250 -1.00 15.49 30.20
N TYR A 251 -0.53 14.65 31.12
CA TYR A 251 0.50 14.99 32.11
C TYR A 251 1.78 14.20 31.84
N PRO A 252 2.74 14.75 31.07
CA PRO A 252 3.95 14.03 30.62
C PRO A 252 5.07 13.90 31.65
N ASP A 253 4.94 14.46 32.86
CA ASP A 253 6.00 14.48 33.86
C ASP A 253 6.50 13.06 34.19
N GLY A 254 7.79 12.80 33.91
CA GLY A 254 8.36 11.46 34.04
C GLY A 254 8.37 10.63 32.76
N LEU A 255 7.87 11.17 31.65
CA LEU A 255 8.20 10.69 30.30
C LEU A 255 9.58 11.24 29.88
N LEU A 256 10.47 10.40 29.35
CA LEU A 256 11.86 10.77 29.04
C LEU A 256 12.08 10.92 27.51
N VAL A 257 11.01 10.96 26.74
CA VAL A 257 11.03 11.13 25.27
C VAL A 257 9.94 12.09 24.85
N GLU A 258 10.17 12.80 23.76
CA GLU A 258 9.17 13.67 23.14
C GLU A 258 8.22 12.83 22.28
N LEU A 259 6.93 13.12 22.38
CA LEU A 259 5.91 12.54 21.52
C LEU A 259 5.72 13.40 20.27
N ARG A 260 5.37 12.77 19.15
CA ARG A 260 4.81 13.45 17.99
C ARG A 260 3.37 13.87 18.26
N ASN A 261 2.91 14.94 17.62
CA ASN A 261 1.56 15.47 17.82
C ASN A 261 0.47 14.40 17.65
N TYR A 262 0.60 13.53 16.65
CA TYR A 262 -0.34 12.42 16.46
C TYR A 262 -0.27 11.39 17.60
N GLN A 263 0.90 11.16 18.20
CA GLN A 263 1.04 10.24 19.35
C GLN A 263 0.40 10.83 20.60
N GLU A 264 0.61 12.12 20.86
CA GLU A 264 -0.08 12.83 21.94
C GLU A 264 -1.60 12.77 21.76
N TRP A 265 -2.07 12.94 20.52
CA TRP A 265 -3.48 12.76 20.20
C TRP A 265 -3.99 11.36 20.54
N GLY A 266 -3.24 10.30 20.19
CA GLY A 266 -3.59 8.93 20.55
C GLY A 266 -3.59 8.66 22.04
N VAL A 267 -2.69 9.31 22.79
CA VAL A 267 -2.67 9.28 24.26
C VAL A 267 -3.92 9.94 24.83
N LYS A 268 -4.27 11.16 24.38
CA LYS A 268 -5.48 11.87 24.79
C LYS A 268 -6.74 11.08 24.46
N TYR A 269 -6.81 10.47 23.27
CA TYR A 269 -7.90 9.58 22.90
C TYR A 269 -8.05 8.39 23.88
N ALA A 270 -6.95 7.74 24.25
CA ALA A 270 -6.97 6.62 25.18
C ALA A 270 -7.33 7.04 26.60
N LEU A 271 -6.89 8.22 27.05
CA LEU A 271 -7.24 8.80 28.35
C LEU A 271 -8.72 9.17 28.41
N HIS A 272 -9.24 9.82 27.37
CA HIS A 272 -10.64 10.26 27.28
C HIS A 272 -11.61 9.08 27.25
N GLN A 273 -11.40 8.12 26.36
CA GLN A 273 -12.32 7.01 26.14
C GLN A 273 -12.22 5.90 27.20
N GLY A 274 -11.06 5.73 27.81
CA GLY A 274 -10.81 4.76 28.88
C GLY A 274 -10.75 3.30 28.46
N LYS A 275 -11.58 2.84 27.53
CA LYS A 275 -11.58 1.45 27.01
C LYS A 275 -11.54 1.47 25.50
N VAL A 276 -10.36 1.26 24.92
CA VAL A 276 -10.11 1.50 23.50
C VAL A 276 -9.26 0.42 22.84
N LEU A 277 -9.42 0.32 21.54
CA LEU A 277 -8.58 -0.45 20.61
C LEU A 277 -7.82 0.52 19.71
N LEU A 278 -6.52 0.64 19.91
CA LEU A 278 -5.64 1.46 19.09
C LEU A 278 -5.08 0.60 17.95
N GLY A 279 -5.58 0.86 16.75
CA GLY A 279 -5.28 0.13 15.52
C GLY A 279 -4.22 0.78 14.64
N ASP A 280 -3.40 1.67 15.18
CA ASP A 280 -2.35 2.38 14.44
C ASP A 280 -1.44 1.42 13.66
N GLU A 281 -1.06 1.82 12.45
CA GLU A 281 -0.17 1.05 11.62
C GLU A 281 1.17 0.76 12.32
N MET A 282 1.85 -0.30 11.89
CA MET A 282 3.15 -0.66 12.45
C MET A 282 4.18 0.46 12.24
N GLY A 283 5.00 0.72 13.26
CA GLY A 283 6.00 1.78 13.24
C GLY A 283 5.52 3.15 13.73
N LEU A 284 4.22 3.34 14.02
CA LEU A 284 3.66 4.58 14.57
C LEU A 284 3.87 4.76 16.09
N GLY A 285 4.58 3.86 16.74
CA GLY A 285 4.95 4.02 18.15
C GLY A 285 3.82 3.75 19.15
N LYS A 286 2.98 2.74 18.93
CA LYS A 286 1.93 2.34 19.87
C LYS A 286 2.46 2.09 21.30
N THR A 287 3.64 1.46 21.42
CA THR A 287 4.31 1.20 22.69
C THR A 287 4.56 2.47 23.49
N ILE A 288 5.08 3.53 22.83
CA ILE A 288 5.37 4.79 23.52
C ILE A 288 4.08 5.52 23.90
N GLN A 289 3.04 5.43 23.07
CA GLN A 289 1.71 5.98 23.42
C GLN A 289 1.16 5.31 24.69
N ALA A 290 1.24 3.97 24.79
CA ALA A 290 0.80 3.26 25.99
C ALA A 290 1.64 3.63 27.23
N ILE A 291 2.95 3.80 27.08
CA ILE A 291 3.83 4.26 28.18
C ILE A 291 3.41 5.68 28.62
N ALA A 292 3.14 6.57 27.68
CA ALA A 292 2.69 7.93 27.96
C ALA A 292 1.33 7.98 28.68
N VAL A 293 0.38 7.10 28.28
CA VAL A 293 -0.89 6.93 29.03
C VAL A 293 -0.62 6.51 30.48
N MET A 294 0.26 5.53 30.71
CA MET A 294 0.61 5.09 32.07
C MET A 294 1.30 6.21 32.89
N VAL A 295 2.19 7.01 32.26
CA VAL A 295 2.83 8.16 32.91
C VAL A 295 1.81 9.21 33.30
N SER A 296 0.89 9.57 32.40
CA SER A 296 -0.16 10.54 32.66
C SER A 296 -1.06 10.07 33.81
N LEU A 297 -1.49 8.82 33.80
CA LEU A 297 -2.31 8.25 34.87
C LEU A 297 -1.57 8.20 36.22
N LYS A 298 -0.27 7.91 36.23
CA LYS A 298 0.54 7.99 37.45
C LYS A 298 0.53 9.40 38.04
N ASN A 299 0.61 10.42 37.22
CA ASN A 299 0.55 11.83 37.67
C ASN A 299 -0.83 12.23 38.22
N THR A 300 -1.88 11.47 37.88
CA THR A 300 -3.23 11.56 38.47
C THR A 300 -3.44 10.57 39.62
N LYS A 301 -2.36 10.08 40.27
CA LYS A 301 -2.33 9.18 41.46
C LYS A 301 -2.61 7.70 41.15
N ALA A 302 -2.70 7.26 39.93
CA ALA A 302 -2.73 5.85 39.58
C ALA A 302 -1.41 5.13 39.96
N THR A 303 -1.51 3.92 40.51
CA THR A 303 -0.35 3.23 41.07
C THR A 303 -0.01 1.91 40.36
N HIS A 304 -0.99 1.20 39.83
CA HIS A 304 -0.82 -0.15 39.31
C HIS A 304 -1.23 -0.23 37.82
N PHE A 305 -0.37 -0.80 37.01
CA PHE A 305 -0.57 -0.99 35.57
C PHE A 305 -0.16 -2.40 35.17
N VAL A 306 -0.86 -2.99 34.20
CA VAL A 306 -0.52 -4.31 33.66
C VAL A 306 -0.35 -4.23 32.14
N VAL A 307 0.73 -4.82 31.64
CA VAL A 307 0.99 -4.99 30.21
C VAL A 307 1.03 -6.48 29.88
N VAL A 308 0.17 -6.91 28.98
CA VAL A 308 0.11 -8.27 28.43
C VAL A 308 0.61 -8.24 26.99
N CYS A 309 1.64 -9.01 26.69
CA CYS A 309 2.26 -9.00 25.39
C CYS A 309 2.75 -10.41 24.97
N PRO A 310 3.06 -10.66 23.68
CA PRO A 310 3.75 -11.87 23.25
C PRO A 310 5.11 -12.03 23.93
N ALA A 311 5.52 -13.27 24.19
CA ALA A 311 6.79 -13.58 24.86
C ALA A 311 8.02 -13.00 24.14
N SER A 312 7.93 -12.87 22.81
CA SER A 312 8.99 -12.31 21.95
C SER A 312 9.31 -10.83 22.23
N VAL A 313 8.32 -10.05 22.71
CA VAL A 313 8.46 -8.61 22.93
C VAL A 313 8.50 -8.21 24.41
N LEU A 314 8.33 -9.16 25.32
CA LEU A 314 8.30 -8.90 26.76
C LEU A 314 9.55 -8.17 27.29
N ALA A 315 10.74 -8.61 26.86
CA ALA A 315 11.99 -7.96 27.27
C ALA A 315 12.10 -6.53 26.70
N ASN A 316 11.61 -6.32 25.48
CA ASN A 316 11.58 -5.00 24.88
C ASN A 316 10.62 -4.07 25.64
N TRP A 317 9.44 -4.53 26.04
CA TRP A 317 8.53 -3.76 26.87
C TRP A 317 9.16 -3.30 28.17
N CYS A 318 9.80 -4.21 28.91
CA CYS A 318 10.49 -3.87 30.15
C CYS A 318 11.57 -2.80 29.93
N ARG A 319 12.36 -2.91 28.84
CA ARG A 319 13.40 -1.95 28.50
C ARG A 319 12.82 -0.59 28.09
N GLU A 320 11.80 -0.59 27.20
CA GLU A 320 11.15 0.65 26.73
C GLU A 320 10.56 1.45 27.91
N ILE A 321 9.90 0.78 28.86
CA ILE A 321 9.39 1.43 30.06
C ILE A 321 10.52 2.02 30.90
N ALA A 322 11.57 1.26 31.15
CA ALA A 322 12.70 1.68 31.98
C ALA A 322 13.55 2.81 31.35
N THR A 323 13.68 2.84 30.01
CA THR A 323 14.49 3.84 29.32
C THR A 323 13.74 5.09 28.95
N LYS A 324 12.42 4.97 28.68
CA LYS A 324 11.60 6.08 28.19
C LYS A 324 10.70 6.71 29.25
N SER A 325 10.70 6.19 30.45
CA SER A 325 9.89 6.73 31.55
C SER A 325 10.54 6.54 32.92
N ARG A 326 10.02 7.26 33.92
CA ARG A 326 10.33 7.06 35.35
C ARG A 326 9.40 6.06 36.03
N LEU A 327 8.72 5.20 35.27
CA LEU A 327 7.86 4.15 35.81
C LEU A 327 8.70 2.97 36.31
N ARG A 328 8.30 2.42 37.44
CA ARG A 328 8.85 1.16 37.93
C ARG A 328 8.27 0.01 37.11
N VAL A 329 9.10 -0.93 36.68
CA VAL A 329 8.69 -2.10 35.91
C VAL A 329 9.04 -3.39 36.62
N GLU A 330 8.06 -4.30 36.68
CA GLU A 330 8.21 -5.65 37.24
C GLU A 330 7.94 -6.69 36.13
N LYS A 331 8.90 -7.57 35.91
CA LYS A 331 8.78 -8.64 34.91
C LYS A 331 8.11 -9.87 35.53
N VAL A 332 6.80 -10.02 35.33
CA VAL A 332 6.01 -11.14 35.87
C VAL A 332 6.03 -12.31 34.88
N HIS A 333 7.18 -12.97 34.75
CA HIS A 333 7.38 -14.09 33.84
C HIS A 333 8.56 -14.98 34.28
N GLY A 334 8.48 -16.30 33.95
CA GLY A 334 9.53 -17.28 34.28
C GLY A 334 9.49 -17.75 35.75
N SER A 335 10.64 -18.19 36.29
CA SER A 335 10.73 -18.80 37.61
C SER A 335 10.50 -17.87 38.80
N ARG A 336 10.74 -16.55 38.60
CA ARG A 336 10.54 -15.52 39.65
C ARG A 336 9.22 -14.76 39.51
N ARG A 337 8.26 -15.28 38.76
CA ARG A 337 6.98 -14.58 38.46
C ARG A 337 6.18 -14.25 39.72
N GLU A 338 6.16 -15.14 40.72
CA GLU A 338 5.42 -14.98 41.98
C GLU A 338 6.01 -13.88 42.87
N ASP A 339 7.37 -13.85 42.97
CA ASP A 339 8.06 -12.76 43.67
C ASP A 339 7.81 -11.41 43.01
N ALA A 340 7.87 -11.37 41.66
CA ALA A 340 7.62 -10.16 40.90
C ALA A 340 6.17 -9.69 41.01
N LEU A 341 5.19 -10.60 40.97
CA LEU A 341 3.78 -10.28 41.19
C LEU A 341 3.55 -9.73 42.60
N SER A 342 4.09 -10.39 43.63
CA SER A 342 4.01 -9.92 45.01
C SER A 342 4.66 -8.57 45.21
N CYS A 343 5.77 -8.30 44.51
CA CYS A 343 6.45 -7.01 44.53
C CYS A 343 5.59 -5.91 43.89
N TRP A 344 4.98 -6.18 42.74
CA TRP A 344 4.08 -5.25 42.07
C TRP A 344 2.83 -4.97 42.91
N LEU A 345 2.18 -5.98 43.44
CA LEU A 345 1.00 -5.80 44.33
C LEU A 345 1.29 -4.87 45.51
N ARG A 346 2.47 -4.93 46.10
CA ARG A 346 2.85 -4.09 47.26
C ARG A 346 3.29 -2.68 46.90
N ASN A 347 4.00 -2.53 45.80
CA ASN A 347 4.72 -1.30 45.50
C ASN A 347 4.18 -0.56 44.26
N GLY A 348 3.24 -1.15 43.55
CA GLY A 348 2.74 -0.59 42.29
C GLY A 348 3.78 -0.63 41.16
N GLY A 349 3.54 0.17 40.13
CA GLY A 349 4.30 0.23 38.91
C GLY A 349 3.66 -0.57 37.78
N VAL A 350 4.46 -1.02 36.83
CA VAL A 350 3.99 -1.74 35.63
C VAL A 350 4.38 -3.21 35.73
N ALA A 351 3.40 -4.10 35.83
CA ALA A 351 3.60 -5.54 35.69
C ALA A 351 3.59 -5.90 34.20
N VAL A 352 4.70 -6.44 33.65
CA VAL A 352 4.78 -6.89 32.27
C VAL A 352 4.75 -8.41 32.24
N THR A 353 3.78 -9.00 31.52
CA THR A 353 3.55 -10.45 31.48
C THR A 353 3.19 -10.93 30.07
N THR A 354 3.09 -12.25 29.87
CA THR A 354 2.68 -12.85 28.59
C THR A 354 1.29 -13.48 28.69
N PHE A 355 0.68 -13.71 27.50
CA PHE A 355 -0.64 -14.36 27.43
C PHE A 355 -0.69 -15.72 28.15
N GLU A 356 0.39 -16.49 28.07
CA GLU A 356 0.50 -17.80 28.70
C GLU A 356 0.67 -17.68 30.22
N ALA A 357 1.43 -16.67 30.68
CA ALA A 357 1.69 -16.47 32.11
C ALA A 357 0.49 -15.93 32.88
N LEU A 358 -0.53 -15.39 32.19
CA LEU A 358 -1.78 -14.92 32.82
C LEU A 358 -2.53 -15.98 33.62
N GLU A 359 -2.34 -17.26 33.33
CA GLU A 359 -2.93 -18.35 34.11
C GLU A 359 -2.48 -18.36 35.57
N HIS A 360 -1.33 -17.76 35.85
CA HIS A 360 -0.75 -17.63 37.20
C HIS A 360 -0.87 -16.22 37.76
N PHE A 361 -1.67 -15.37 37.12
CA PHE A 361 -1.89 -14.00 37.57
C PHE A 361 -3.14 -13.97 38.49
N ASP A 362 -2.93 -14.41 39.71
CA ASP A 362 -3.99 -14.56 40.68
C ASP A 362 -4.18 -13.24 41.47
N LEU A 363 -5.34 -12.63 41.30
CA LEU A 363 -5.72 -11.39 41.97
C LEU A 363 -6.96 -11.63 42.85
N GLU A 364 -6.99 -11.01 44.02
CA GLU A 364 -8.19 -11.00 44.83
C GLU A 364 -9.32 -10.28 44.09
N ASP A 365 -10.55 -10.77 44.25
CA ASP A 365 -11.73 -10.18 43.55
C ASP A 365 -11.93 -8.67 43.88
N SER A 366 -11.47 -8.24 45.06
CA SER A 366 -11.53 -6.85 45.51
C SER A 366 -10.43 -5.95 44.93
N PHE A 367 -9.38 -6.53 44.33
CA PHE A 367 -8.25 -5.77 43.82
C PHE A 367 -8.55 -5.18 42.44
N SER A 368 -8.33 -3.87 42.28
CA SER A 368 -8.43 -3.19 40.99
C SER A 368 -7.13 -2.45 40.67
N PHE A 369 -6.87 -2.29 39.38
CA PHE A 369 -5.71 -1.55 38.89
C PHE A 369 -6.12 -0.60 37.76
N SER A 370 -5.31 0.42 37.53
CA SER A 370 -5.75 1.59 36.76
C SER A 370 -5.75 1.37 35.23
N LEU A 371 -4.83 0.55 34.68
CA LEU A 371 -4.79 0.32 33.22
C LEU A 371 -4.29 -1.08 32.88
N LEU A 372 -5.05 -1.76 32.04
CA LEU A 372 -4.62 -2.95 31.30
C LEU A 372 -4.22 -2.57 29.87
N VAL A 373 -3.00 -2.86 29.51
CA VAL A 373 -2.52 -2.76 28.13
C VAL A 373 -2.39 -4.18 27.55
N VAL A 374 -3.00 -4.44 26.39
CA VAL A 374 -2.86 -5.71 25.65
C VAL A 374 -2.23 -5.42 24.30
N ASP A 375 -0.99 -5.79 24.16
CA ASP A 375 -0.25 -5.65 22.91
C ASP A 375 -0.53 -6.82 21.98
N GLU A 376 -0.57 -6.55 20.66
CA GLU A 376 -0.96 -7.52 19.64
C GLU A 376 -2.33 -8.18 19.95
N ALA A 377 -3.34 -7.36 20.21
CA ALA A 377 -4.66 -7.80 20.66
C ALA A 377 -5.34 -8.83 19.72
N HIS A 378 -4.90 -8.95 18.47
CA HIS A 378 -5.37 -10.00 17.57
C HIS A 378 -5.12 -11.43 18.08
N TYR A 379 -4.23 -11.63 19.07
CA TYR A 379 -4.05 -12.91 19.75
C TYR A 379 -5.27 -13.35 20.56
N VAL A 380 -6.14 -12.42 20.97
CA VAL A 380 -7.35 -12.69 21.77
C VAL A 380 -8.66 -12.54 20.98
N LYS A 381 -8.59 -12.54 19.65
CA LYS A 381 -9.75 -12.43 18.75
C LYS A 381 -10.75 -13.62 18.86
N ASN A 382 -10.28 -14.80 19.24
CA ASN A 382 -11.14 -15.98 19.41
C ASN A 382 -11.63 -16.08 20.87
N PRO A 383 -12.90 -15.81 21.15
CA PRO A 383 -13.44 -15.80 22.51
C PRO A 383 -13.29 -17.14 23.26
N GLY A 384 -13.30 -18.27 22.55
CA GLY A 384 -13.16 -19.61 23.13
C GLY A 384 -11.72 -20.00 23.46
N ALA A 385 -10.73 -19.24 23.04
CA ALA A 385 -9.34 -19.55 23.32
C ALA A 385 -8.98 -19.25 24.79
N ARG A 386 -8.17 -20.12 25.42
CA ARG A 386 -7.74 -19.99 26.82
C ARG A 386 -7.14 -18.60 27.13
N ARG A 387 -6.30 -18.06 26.23
CA ARG A 387 -5.71 -16.73 26.35
C ARG A 387 -6.74 -15.60 26.34
N SER A 388 -7.79 -15.72 25.54
CA SER A 388 -8.89 -14.74 25.49
C SER A 388 -9.70 -14.76 26.81
N CYS A 389 -9.99 -15.94 27.34
CA CYS A 389 -10.65 -16.08 28.63
C CYS A 389 -9.83 -15.48 29.77
N ASN A 390 -8.50 -15.68 29.76
CA ASN A 390 -7.62 -15.12 30.81
C ASN A 390 -7.55 -13.61 30.73
N VAL A 391 -7.44 -13.03 29.52
CA VAL A 391 -7.50 -11.56 29.34
C VAL A 391 -8.87 -11.01 29.76
N ALA A 392 -9.96 -11.68 29.41
CA ALA A 392 -11.30 -11.27 29.83
C ALA A 392 -11.47 -11.24 31.36
N LYS A 393 -10.94 -12.25 32.08
CA LYS A 393 -10.91 -12.27 33.55
C LYS A 393 -10.11 -11.08 34.10
N LEU A 394 -8.87 -10.88 33.61
CA LEU A 394 -8.03 -9.79 34.04
C LEU A 394 -8.64 -8.42 33.77
N SER A 395 -9.39 -8.28 32.67
CA SER A 395 -10.07 -7.04 32.28
C SER A 395 -11.14 -6.60 33.28
N GLN A 396 -11.67 -7.51 34.11
CA GLN A 396 -12.66 -7.20 35.14
C GLN A 396 -12.04 -6.42 36.31
N HIS A 397 -10.74 -6.56 36.53
CA HIS A 397 -9.98 -5.84 37.56
C HIS A 397 -9.42 -4.49 37.08
N ALA A 398 -9.56 -4.17 35.76
CA ALA A 398 -8.98 -2.98 35.17
C ALA A 398 -10.01 -1.86 35.06
N GLU A 399 -9.67 -0.65 35.56
CA GLU A 399 -10.48 0.55 35.41
C GLU A 399 -10.51 1.00 33.93
N ARG A 400 -9.37 0.96 33.28
CA ARG A 400 -9.15 1.34 31.87
C ARG A 400 -8.49 0.22 31.10
N ILE A 401 -8.78 0.11 29.79
CA ILE A 401 -8.25 -0.95 28.95
C ILE A 401 -7.78 -0.37 27.62
N LEU A 402 -6.51 -0.60 27.28
CA LEU A 402 -5.92 -0.22 26.02
C LEU A 402 -5.49 -1.49 25.26
N PHE A 403 -6.25 -1.87 24.26
CA PHE A 403 -5.86 -2.90 23.30
C PHE A 403 -5.09 -2.23 22.16
N MET A 404 -4.02 -2.87 21.71
CA MET A 404 -3.21 -2.39 20.60
C MET A 404 -3.04 -3.51 19.56
N SER A 405 -3.19 -3.17 18.29
CA SER A 405 -2.91 -4.08 17.17
C SER A 405 -2.32 -3.31 16.00
N GLY A 406 -1.28 -3.85 15.38
CA GLY A 406 -0.72 -3.33 14.13
C GLY A 406 -1.34 -3.96 12.90
N THR A 407 -2.09 -5.05 13.07
CA THR A 407 -2.81 -5.70 11.98
C THR A 407 -4.19 -5.06 11.81
N PRO A 408 -4.61 -4.78 10.56
CA PRO A 408 -5.91 -4.21 10.31
C PRO A 408 -7.01 -5.22 10.68
N LEU A 409 -7.81 -4.86 11.65
CA LEU A 409 -8.95 -5.64 12.09
C LEU A 409 -10.20 -5.43 11.21
N GLU A 410 -10.14 -4.43 10.34
CA GLU A 410 -11.21 -4.08 9.40
C GLU A 410 -11.45 -5.15 8.33
N ASN A 411 -10.49 -6.06 8.13
CA ASN A 411 -10.58 -7.18 7.19
C ASN A 411 -11.53 -8.27 7.62
N ASN A 412 -11.67 -8.38 8.92
CA ASN A 412 -12.56 -9.34 9.52
C ASN A 412 -13.36 -8.60 10.59
N VAL A 413 -14.47 -8.03 10.17
CA VAL A 413 -15.36 -7.27 11.06
C VAL A 413 -15.77 -8.12 12.26
N ASP A 414 -15.91 -9.42 12.10
CA ASP A 414 -16.24 -10.33 13.21
C ASP A 414 -15.12 -10.42 14.24
N GLU A 415 -13.85 -10.40 13.80
CA GLU A 415 -12.69 -10.36 14.71
C GLU A 415 -12.64 -9.03 15.48
N MET A 416 -12.87 -7.92 14.77
CA MET A 416 -12.94 -6.60 15.40
C MET A 416 -14.11 -6.51 16.40
N VAL A 417 -15.30 -6.96 16.01
CA VAL A 417 -16.47 -7.00 16.91
C VAL A 417 -16.19 -7.87 18.12
N SER A 418 -15.45 -8.98 17.96
CA SER A 418 -15.05 -9.84 19.09
C SER A 418 -14.13 -9.11 20.08
N LEU A 419 -13.19 -8.29 19.61
CA LEU A 419 -12.33 -7.46 20.47
C LEU A 419 -13.10 -6.29 21.08
N ILE A 420 -13.97 -5.63 20.31
CA ILE A 420 -14.83 -4.55 20.81
C ILE A 420 -15.78 -5.08 21.89
N ARG A 421 -16.24 -6.31 21.80
CA ARG A 421 -17.10 -6.94 22.83
C ARG A 421 -16.42 -7.05 24.18
N LEU A 422 -15.09 -7.25 24.22
CA LEU A 422 -14.31 -7.25 25.46
C LEU A 422 -14.15 -5.85 26.06
N LEU A 423 -14.14 -4.82 25.21
CA LEU A 423 -13.95 -3.41 25.61
C LEU A 423 -15.29 -2.73 25.91
N ARG A 424 -16.21 -2.77 24.96
CA ARG A 424 -17.50 -2.07 24.93
C ARG A 424 -18.59 -2.99 24.38
N PRO A 425 -19.20 -3.84 25.23
CA PRO A 425 -20.26 -4.78 24.82
C PRO A 425 -21.49 -4.09 24.21
N ASP A 426 -21.78 -2.86 24.62
CA ASP A 426 -22.85 -2.01 24.11
C ASP A 426 -22.64 -1.67 22.62
N ILE A 427 -21.45 -1.21 22.27
CA ILE A 427 -21.06 -0.91 20.88
C ILE A 427 -21.05 -2.18 20.05
N ALA A 428 -20.49 -3.28 20.55
CA ALA A 428 -20.45 -4.55 19.85
C ALA A 428 -21.85 -5.08 19.49
N LYS A 429 -22.85 -4.86 20.35
CA LYS A 429 -24.25 -5.20 20.05
C LYS A 429 -24.82 -4.38 18.90
N SER A 430 -24.51 -3.08 18.86
CA SER A 430 -24.96 -2.18 17.79
C SER A 430 -24.33 -2.50 16.44
N LEU A 431 -23.17 -3.14 16.43
CA LEU A 431 -22.47 -3.59 15.22
C LEU A 431 -22.97 -4.95 14.71
N SER A 432 -23.69 -5.71 15.52
CA SER A 432 -24.22 -7.02 15.14
C SER A 432 -25.23 -6.89 14.00
N GLY A 433 -24.92 -7.49 12.85
CA GLY A 433 -25.72 -7.40 11.61
C GLY A 433 -25.20 -6.38 10.58
N MET A 434 -24.18 -5.58 10.93
CA MET A 434 -23.53 -4.61 10.01
C MET A 434 -22.25 -5.17 9.35
N THR A 435 -21.99 -6.45 9.46
CA THR A 435 -20.75 -7.13 9.05
C THR A 435 -20.34 -6.95 7.58
N HIS A 436 -21.25 -6.45 6.73
CA HIS A 436 -20.99 -6.23 5.31
C HIS A 436 -20.78 -4.74 4.91
N ILE A 437 -20.78 -3.82 5.88
CA ILE A 437 -20.78 -2.36 5.63
C ILE A 437 -19.64 -1.66 6.38
N SER A 438 -18.47 -2.29 6.45
CA SER A 438 -17.31 -1.73 7.19
C SER A 438 -16.80 -0.38 6.65
N SER A 439 -17.12 -0.05 5.39
CA SER A 439 -16.75 1.22 4.76
C SER A 439 -17.78 2.34 4.88
N ALA A 440 -18.97 2.05 5.44
CA ALA A 440 -20.01 3.07 5.58
C ALA A 440 -19.63 4.11 6.64
N LEU A 441 -19.87 5.39 6.37
CA LEU A 441 -19.63 6.49 7.29
C LEU A 441 -20.24 6.21 8.68
N ARG A 442 -21.45 5.67 8.71
CA ARG A 442 -22.15 5.29 9.93
C ARG A 442 -21.42 4.21 10.75
N PHE A 443 -20.73 3.27 10.11
CA PHE A 443 -19.92 2.27 10.80
C PHE A 443 -18.72 2.93 11.48
N LYS A 444 -18.02 3.81 10.78
CA LYS A 444 -16.88 4.59 11.33
C LYS A 444 -17.31 5.45 12.53
N GLU A 445 -18.45 6.09 12.45
CA GLU A 445 -19.01 6.88 13.55
C GLU A 445 -19.33 6.01 14.79
N LEU A 446 -19.91 4.82 14.58
CA LEU A 446 -20.25 3.90 15.67
C LEU A 446 -19.03 3.30 16.37
N VAL A 447 -17.94 3.05 15.65
CA VAL A 447 -16.71 2.49 16.24
C VAL A 447 -15.76 3.56 16.77
N ALA A 448 -15.89 4.82 16.35
CA ALA A 448 -15.02 5.92 16.74
C ALA A 448 -14.82 6.07 18.27
N PRO A 449 -15.80 5.80 19.16
CA PRO A 449 -15.60 5.85 20.61
C PRO A 449 -14.75 4.72 21.19
N VAL A 450 -14.46 3.65 20.42
CA VAL A 450 -13.75 2.47 20.91
C VAL A 450 -12.59 2.05 20.03
N TYR A 451 -12.58 2.41 18.76
CA TYR A 451 -11.56 2.05 17.79
C TYR A 451 -11.01 3.27 17.08
N TYR A 452 -9.68 3.40 17.10
CA TYR A 452 -8.96 4.46 16.43
C TYR A 452 -7.77 3.91 15.68
N ARG A 453 -7.65 4.27 14.40
CA ARG A 453 -6.59 3.82 13.51
C ARG A 453 -6.07 4.94 12.64
N ARG A 454 -4.75 5.02 12.54
CA ARG A 454 -4.04 5.91 11.61
C ARG A 454 -3.11 5.09 10.74
N LYS A 455 -2.98 5.53 9.49
CA LYS A 455 -1.98 5.00 8.56
C LYS A 455 -0.71 5.82 8.68
N ARG A 456 0.42 5.19 8.38
CA ARG A 456 1.72 5.87 8.35
C ARG A 456 1.74 7.02 7.36
N GLU A 457 1.13 6.82 6.20
CA GLU A 457 1.03 7.82 5.13
C GLU A 457 0.28 9.08 5.55
N ASP A 458 -0.64 8.97 6.51
CA ASP A 458 -1.47 10.09 6.96
C ASP A 458 -0.78 10.96 8.03
N VAL A 459 0.18 10.38 8.77
CA VAL A 459 0.75 11.02 9.98
C VAL A 459 2.27 11.18 9.95
N LEU A 460 2.98 10.49 9.05
CA LEU A 460 4.43 10.55 8.90
C LEU A 460 4.81 10.87 7.44
N SER A 461 4.40 12.03 6.98
CA SER A 461 4.73 12.50 5.62
C SER A 461 6.22 12.81 5.43
N GLU A 462 6.93 13.07 6.52
CA GLU A 462 8.37 13.36 6.52
C GLU A 462 9.26 12.13 6.38
N LEU A 463 8.72 10.91 6.46
CA LEU A 463 9.55 9.72 6.30
C LEU A 463 10.24 9.71 4.93
N PRO A 464 11.52 9.29 4.90
CA PRO A 464 12.23 9.08 3.65
C PRO A 464 11.50 8.13 2.70
N GLU A 465 11.94 8.05 1.48
CA GLU A 465 11.31 7.20 0.47
C GLU A 465 11.53 5.71 0.77
N LEU A 466 10.49 4.90 0.49
CA LEU A 466 10.57 3.44 0.46
C LEU A 466 10.68 3.00 -1.00
N ILE A 467 11.83 2.43 -1.36
CA ILE A 467 12.14 1.97 -2.72
C ILE A 467 12.07 0.44 -2.72
N GLU A 468 11.16 -0.13 -3.48
CA GLU A 468 10.99 -1.58 -3.58
C GLU A 468 11.54 -2.09 -4.91
N ASN A 469 12.52 -3.01 -4.84
CA ASN A 469 13.17 -3.61 -5.97
C ASN A 469 12.89 -5.12 -6.02
N GLU A 470 12.60 -5.63 -7.19
CA GLU A 470 12.52 -7.06 -7.48
C GLU A 470 13.79 -7.48 -8.24
N ASP A 471 14.64 -8.25 -7.58
CA ASP A 471 15.91 -8.73 -8.14
C ASP A 471 15.70 -10.14 -8.70
N TRP A 472 15.43 -10.21 -9.99
CA TRP A 472 15.20 -11.46 -10.71
C TRP A 472 16.51 -12.14 -11.11
N CYS A 473 16.73 -13.36 -10.63
CA CYS A 473 17.92 -14.19 -10.88
C CYS A 473 17.55 -15.36 -11.78
N SER A 474 18.31 -15.58 -12.87
CA SER A 474 18.17 -16.79 -13.68
C SER A 474 18.82 -17.97 -12.95
N LEU A 475 18.15 -19.10 -12.90
CA LEU A 475 18.70 -20.33 -12.33
C LEU A 475 19.91 -20.80 -13.15
N SER A 476 20.96 -21.24 -12.47
CA SER A 476 22.06 -21.96 -13.11
C SER A 476 21.62 -23.39 -13.49
N PRO A 477 22.31 -24.08 -14.40
CA PRO A 477 21.94 -25.45 -14.79
C PRO A 477 21.88 -26.43 -13.61
N GLU A 478 22.71 -26.24 -12.58
CA GLU A 478 22.71 -27.04 -11.36
C GLU A 478 21.44 -26.73 -10.51
N GLU A 479 21.05 -25.46 -10.44
CA GLU A 479 19.84 -25.02 -9.75
C GLU A 479 18.57 -25.46 -10.49
N GLU A 480 18.57 -25.44 -11.86
CA GLU A 480 17.45 -25.92 -12.66
C GLU A 480 17.17 -27.42 -12.43
N LEU A 481 18.21 -28.24 -12.44
CA LEU A 481 18.08 -29.67 -12.17
C LEU A 481 17.55 -29.95 -10.76
N ALA A 482 18.08 -29.24 -9.76
CA ALA A 482 17.59 -29.34 -8.39
C ALA A 482 16.15 -28.83 -8.24
N TYR A 483 15.76 -27.83 -9.02
CA TYR A 483 14.42 -27.29 -9.07
C TYR A 483 13.43 -28.30 -9.67
N GLU A 484 13.77 -28.89 -10.81
CA GLU A 484 12.95 -29.93 -11.43
C GLU A 484 12.73 -31.14 -10.50
N ASP A 485 13.77 -31.57 -9.79
CA ASP A 485 13.67 -32.66 -8.81
C ASP A 485 12.76 -32.29 -7.64
N ALA A 486 12.88 -31.05 -7.12
CA ALA A 486 12.03 -30.54 -6.05
C ALA A 486 10.54 -30.49 -6.46
N ILE A 487 10.26 -30.06 -7.69
CA ILE A 487 8.89 -29.99 -8.24
C ILE A 487 8.32 -31.37 -8.48
N GLN A 488 9.10 -32.29 -9.08
CA GLN A 488 8.67 -33.68 -9.33
C GLN A 488 8.40 -34.43 -8.01
N SER A 489 9.19 -34.18 -6.97
CA SER A 489 8.98 -34.72 -5.64
C SER A 489 7.85 -34.02 -4.86
N LYS A 490 7.16 -33.05 -5.47
CA LYS A 490 6.10 -32.22 -4.88
C LYS A 490 6.53 -31.47 -3.61
N ASN A 491 7.79 -31.12 -3.51
CA ASN A 491 8.34 -30.44 -2.34
C ASN A 491 8.44 -28.91 -2.57
N ILE A 492 7.33 -28.20 -2.32
CA ILE A 492 7.24 -26.74 -2.47
C ILE A 492 8.29 -25.99 -1.64
N MET A 493 8.64 -26.50 -0.45
CA MET A 493 9.62 -25.84 0.42
C MET A 493 11.05 -26.02 -0.09
N ALA A 494 11.35 -27.13 -0.76
CA ALA A 494 12.64 -27.32 -1.45
C ALA A 494 12.71 -26.43 -2.70
N ALA A 495 11.62 -26.35 -3.49
CA ALA A 495 11.55 -25.52 -4.69
C ALA A 495 11.76 -24.02 -4.41
N ARG A 496 11.19 -23.50 -3.31
CA ARG A 496 11.36 -22.10 -2.87
C ARG A 496 12.79 -21.73 -2.48
N ARG A 497 13.60 -22.68 -2.07
CA ARG A 497 14.99 -22.44 -1.66
C ARG A 497 16.02 -23.08 -2.61
N VAL A 498 15.62 -23.41 -3.82
CA VAL A 498 16.47 -24.14 -4.74
C VAL A 498 17.81 -23.46 -4.99
N SER A 499 17.79 -22.14 -5.22
CA SER A 499 19.02 -21.39 -5.43
C SER A 499 19.94 -21.39 -4.19
N TRP A 500 19.41 -21.56 -3.00
CA TRP A 500 20.18 -21.70 -1.76
C TRP A 500 20.65 -23.13 -1.49
N ASN A 501 20.09 -24.15 -2.14
CA ASN A 501 20.38 -25.58 -1.91
C ASN A 501 21.49 -26.16 -2.79
N VAL A 502 22.33 -25.32 -3.38
CA VAL A 502 23.51 -25.75 -4.13
C VAL A 502 24.66 -26.23 -3.24
N GLY A 503 25.50 -27.12 -3.74
CA GLY A 503 26.62 -27.68 -2.99
C GLY A 503 27.66 -26.63 -2.55
N ASP A 504 27.99 -25.67 -3.44
CA ASP A 504 28.82 -24.50 -3.13
C ASP A 504 27.96 -23.24 -3.23
N VAL A 505 27.76 -22.55 -2.12
CA VAL A 505 26.94 -21.32 -2.02
C VAL A 505 27.42 -20.22 -2.99
N ARG A 506 28.69 -20.21 -3.38
CA ARG A 506 29.24 -19.28 -4.38
C ARG A 506 28.67 -19.49 -5.78
N ARG A 507 28.08 -20.65 -6.05
CA ARG A 507 27.38 -20.96 -7.32
C ARG A 507 25.91 -20.55 -7.29
N SER A 508 25.35 -20.25 -6.11
CA SER A 508 23.99 -19.74 -5.96
C SER A 508 23.83 -18.40 -6.63
N THR A 509 22.84 -18.29 -7.52
CA THR A 509 22.55 -17.04 -8.23
C THR A 509 22.01 -15.98 -7.29
N LYS A 510 21.10 -16.33 -6.34
CA LYS A 510 20.62 -15.42 -5.30
C LYS A 510 21.72 -15.01 -4.33
N ALA A 511 22.64 -15.92 -3.95
CA ALA A 511 23.74 -15.57 -3.05
C ALA A 511 24.70 -14.57 -3.70
N ARG A 512 25.00 -14.73 -5.00
CA ARG A 512 25.82 -13.75 -5.74
C ARG A 512 25.16 -12.38 -5.76
N ARG A 513 23.86 -12.31 -6.09
CA ARG A 513 23.13 -11.05 -6.11
C ARG A 513 23.08 -10.40 -4.72
N LEU A 514 22.87 -11.19 -3.67
CA LEU A 514 22.92 -10.70 -2.28
C LEU A 514 24.28 -10.08 -1.96
N CYS A 515 25.38 -10.74 -2.31
CA CYS A 515 26.73 -10.21 -2.08
C CYS A 515 27.00 -8.91 -2.86
N GLU A 516 26.45 -8.76 -4.06
CA GLU A 516 26.51 -7.53 -4.86
C GLU A 516 25.79 -6.40 -4.12
N ILE A 517 24.53 -6.60 -3.70
CA ILE A 517 23.74 -5.61 -2.98
C ILE A 517 24.44 -5.19 -1.67
N VAL A 518 25.03 -6.13 -0.94
CA VAL A 518 25.76 -5.82 0.30
C VAL A 518 27.01 -4.99 0.02
N ARG A 519 27.72 -5.27 -1.07
CA ARG A 519 28.89 -4.49 -1.50
C ARG A 519 28.49 -3.07 -1.88
N GLU A 520 27.47 -2.91 -2.72
CA GLU A 520 26.90 -1.62 -3.11
C GLU A 520 26.45 -0.83 -1.86
N SER A 521 25.77 -1.51 -0.94
CA SER A 521 25.34 -0.90 0.33
C SER A 521 26.51 -0.41 1.19
N LYS A 522 27.62 -1.13 1.18
CA LYS A 522 28.84 -0.72 1.91
C LYS A 522 29.47 0.53 1.31
N GLU A 523 29.52 0.61 -0.02
CA GLU A 523 30.01 1.77 -0.75
C GLU A 523 29.16 3.01 -0.46
N ASP A 524 27.84 2.84 -0.34
CA ASP A 524 26.88 3.88 0.01
C ASP A 524 26.82 4.20 1.53
N GLY A 525 27.67 3.58 2.32
CA GLY A 525 27.67 3.79 3.77
C GLY A 525 26.43 3.26 4.50
N ARG A 526 25.76 2.22 3.96
CA ARG A 526 24.52 1.66 4.48
C ARG A 526 24.75 0.36 5.23
N LYS A 527 23.83 0.03 6.15
CA LYS A 527 23.75 -1.28 6.81
C LYS A 527 22.59 -2.07 6.25
N VAL A 528 22.72 -3.39 6.24
CA VAL A 528 21.80 -4.30 5.57
C VAL A 528 21.12 -5.22 6.57
N LEU A 529 19.83 -5.45 6.38
CA LEU A 529 19.01 -6.38 7.14
C LEU A 529 18.52 -7.48 6.19
N VAL A 530 18.90 -8.73 6.45
CA VAL A 530 18.57 -9.88 5.61
C VAL A 530 17.55 -10.77 6.31
N PHE A 531 16.45 -11.06 5.60
CA PHE A 531 15.39 -11.94 6.05
C PHE A 531 15.25 -13.19 5.19
N SER A 532 15.06 -14.34 5.85
CA SER A 532 14.61 -15.57 5.23
C SER A 532 13.65 -16.33 6.16
N TYR A 533 12.75 -17.09 5.59
CA TYR A 533 11.92 -18.06 6.30
C TYR A 533 12.75 -19.25 6.79
N PHE A 534 13.77 -19.64 6.01
CA PHE A 534 14.56 -20.84 6.20
C PHE A 534 15.85 -20.59 6.98
N LEU A 535 16.08 -21.34 8.05
CA LEU A 535 17.30 -21.24 8.86
C LEU A 535 18.56 -21.65 8.07
N ASP A 536 18.44 -22.65 7.20
CA ASP A 536 19.55 -23.08 6.32
C ASP A 536 19.99 -21.97 5.37
N THR A 537 19.04 -21.22 4.80
CA THR A 537 19.34 -20.07 3.97
C THR A 537 20.11 -19.02 4.77
N LEU A 538 19.70 -18.71 6.00
CA LEU A 538 20.40 -17.75 6.85
C LEU A 538 21.85 -18.18 7.13
N ASN A 539 22.08 -19.48 7.40
CA ASN A 539 23.44 -20.00 7.60
C ASN A 539 24.30 -19.86 6.33
N LYS A 540 23.71 -20.09 5.15
CA LYS A 540 24.40 -19.91 3.86
C LYS A 540 24.68 -18.45 3.55
N VAL A 541 23.78 -17.53 3.92
CA VAL A 541 24.04 -16.08 3.84
C VAL A 541 25.23 -15.71 4.70
N ILE A 542 25.29 -16.16 5.95
CA ILE A 542 26.43 -15.92 6.86
C ILE A 542 27.72 -16.50 6.28
N GLN A 543 27.67 -17.72 5.74
CA GLN A 543 28.81 -18.35 5.07
C GLN A 543 29.31 -17.55 3.87
N SER A 544 28.40 -16.94 3.11
CA SER A 544 28.72 -16.15 1.90
C SER A 544 29.35 -14.81 2.23
N LEU A 545 28.96 -14.18 3.35
CA LEU A 545 29.35 -12.82 3.72
C LEU A 545 30.50 -12.76 4.77
N GLY A 546 30.77 -13.86 5.51
CA GLY A 546 31.86 -13.96 6.46
C GLY A 546 31.69 -13.11 7.72
N GLU A 547 32.75 -12.45 8.17
CA GLU A 547 32.84 -11.80 9.51
C GLU A 547 31.97 -10.54 9.68
N ASN A 548 31.41 -9.97 8.61
CA ASN A 548 30.57 -8.77 8.68
C ASN A 548 29.10 -9.06 9.03
N CYS A 549 28.77 -10.31 9.40
CA CYS A 549 27.42 -10.75 9.71
C CYS A 549 27.15 -10.82 11.21
N TYR A 550 25.99 -10.31 11.60
CA TYR A 550 25.45 -10.35 12.96
C TYR A 550 24.21 -11.27 12.97
N GLY A 551 24.06 -12.07 14.01
CA GLY A 551 22.96 -13.04 14.10
C GLY A 551 23.43 -14.48 13.88
N PRO A 552 22.57 -15.43 13.44
CA PRO A 552 21.17 -15.23 13.04
C PRO A 552 20.21 -15.04 14.22
N ILE A 553 19.27 -14.11 14.10
CA ILE A 553 18.16 -14.00 15.04
C ILE A 553 17.07 -14.96 14.60
N ASN A 554 16.76 -15.96 15.44
CA ASN A 554 15.72 -16.94 15.19
C ASN A 554 14.90 -17.25 16.46
N GLY A 555 13.94 -18.20 16.37
CA GLY A 555 13.07 -18.59 17.48
C GLY A 555 13.79 -19.13 18.72
N SER A 556 14.95 -19.75 18.57
CA SER A 556 15.72 -20.34 19.65
C SER A 556 16.60 -19.35 20.42
N VAL A 557 16.85 -18.15 19.86
CA VAL A 557 17.69 -17.12 20.49
C VAL A 557 16.91 -16.43 21.61
N SER A 558 17.50 -16.37 22.81
CA SER A 558 16.88 -15.72 23.95
C SER A 558 16.65 -14.21 23.70
N PRO A 559 15.62 -13.60 24.30
CA PRO A 559 15.35 -12.17 24.11
C PRO A 559 16.53 -11.26 24.48
N GLN A 560 17.31 -11.60 25.53
CA GLN A 560 18.49 -10.85 25.92
C GLN A 560 19.58 -10.91 24.82
N ARG A 561 19.84 -12.11 24.29
CA ARG A 561 20.86 -12.29 23.24
C ARG A 561 20.43 -11.62 21.93
N ARG A 562 19.15 -11.64 21.59
CA ARG A 562 18.64 -10.88 20.43
C ARG A 562 18.96 -9.40 20.54
N GLN A 563 18.70 -8.83 21.71
CA GLN A 563 18.97 -7.41 21.94
C GLN A 563 20.46 -7.10 21.88
N GLN A 564 21.31 -7.94 22.48
CA GLN A 564 22.76 -7.76 22.40
C GLN A 564 23.25 -7.75 20.95
N VAL A 565 22.76 -8.67 20.12
CA VAL A 565 23.10 -8.73 18.69
C VAL A 565 22.67 -7.46 17.96
N ILE A 566 21.51 -6.89 18.29
CA ILE A 566 21.06 -5.63 17.71
C ILE A 566 21.93 -4.47 18.17
N ASP A 567 22.24 -4.38 19.46
CA ASP A 567 23.10 -3.33 20.03
C ASP A 567 24.54 -3.40 19.47
N GLU A 568 25.05 -4.61 19.20
CA GLU A 568 26.33 -4.84 18.51
C GLU A 568 26.25 -4.36 17.05
N PHE A 569 25.16 -4.70 16.33
CA PHE A 569 24.91 -4.28 14.96
C PHE A 569 24.71 -2.77 14.84
N ASP A 570 24.04 -2.13 15.79
CA ASP A 570 23.83 -0.67 15.79
C ASP A 570 25.16 0.10 15.89
N LYS A 571 26.15 -0.48 16.55
CA LYS A 571 27.51 0.09 16.67
C LYS A 571 28.45 -0.31 15.53
N ALA A 572 28.05 -1.26 14.70
CA ALA A 572 28.86 -1.80 13.63
C ALA A 572 29.09 -0.80 12.49
N PRO A 573 30.15 -0.91 11.70
CA PRO A 573 30.43 -0.04 10.57
C PRO A 573 29.43 -0.24 9.41
N ALA A 574 29.46 0.66 8.44
CA ALA A 574 28.73 0.51 7.19
C ALA A 574 29.11 -0.79 6.46
N GLY A 575 28.16 -1.40 5.76
CA GLY A 575 28.31 -2.70 5.11
C GLY A 575 28.13 -3.89 6.05
N SER A 576 27.85 -3.66 7.35
CA SER A 576 27.49 -4.74 8.28
C SER A 576 26.09 -5.27 7.95
N VAL A 577 25.92 -6.58 8.13
CA VAL A 577 24.68 -7.30 7.79
C VAL A 577 24.11 -7.94 9.04
N LEU A 578 22.83 -7.65 9.33
CA LEU A 578 22.08 -8.37 10.36
C LEU A 578 21.19 -9.41 9.69
N VAL A 579 21.34 -10.67 10.09
CA VAL A 579 20.62 -11.80 9.52
C VAL A 579 19.56 -12.27 10.49
N SER A 580 18.31 -12.40 10.01
CA SER A 580 17.19 -12.76 10.88
C SER A 580 16.17 -13.65 10.18
N GLN A 581 15.61 -14.61 10.92
CA GLN A 581 14.45 -15.37 10.46
C GLN A 581 13.23 -14.46 10.43
N ILE A 582 12.53 -14.40 9.28
CA ILE A 582 11.47 -13.43 9.06
C ILE A 582 10.33 -13.53 10.09
N GLN A 583 9.99 -14.72 10.53
CA GLN A 583 8.98 -14.95 11.57
C GLN A 583 9.41 -14.47 12.96
N SER A 584 10.68 -14.63 13.29
CA SER A 584 11.23 -14.28 14.62
C SER A 584 11.73 -12.84 14.67
N GLY A 585 12.28 -12.34 13.58
CA GLY A 585 12.72 -10.95 13.42
C GLY A 585 11.58 -9.99 13.12
N GLY A 586 10.44 -10.50 12.65
CA GLY A 586 9.24 -9.73 12.35
C GLY A 586 8.46 -9.21 13.57
N THR A 587 8.80 -9.62 14.80
CA THR A 587 8.04 -9.23 16.00
C THR A 587 8.89 -8.38 16.96
N GLY A 588 8.48 -7.11 17.15
CA GLY A 588 8.91 -6.24 18.26
C GLY A 588 10.34 -5.71 18.26
N LEU A 589 11.17 -6.01 17.26
CA LEU A 589 12.54 -5.49 17.18
C LEU A 589 12.56 -4.09 16.54
N ASN A 590 13.48 -3.24 16.99
CA ASN A 590 13.76 -1.93 16.41
C ASN A 590 15.15 -1.96 15.77
N ILE A 591 15.23 -1.80 14.44
CA ILE A 591 16.49 -1.91 13.68
C ILE A 591 16.57 -0.73 12.69
N GLN A 592 16.52 0.49 13.22
CA GLN A 592 16.53 1.73 12.42
C GLN A 592 17.90 2.04 11.80
N SER A 593 18.96 1.46 12.31
CA SER A 593 20.31 1.64 11.77
C SER A 593 20.49 1.02 10.37
N ALA A 594 19.63 0.09 9.98
CA ALA A 594 19.60 -0.47 8.64
C ALA A 594 18.72 0.37 7.71
N SER A 595 19.18 0.61 6.49
CA SER A 595 18.42 1.27 5.42
C SER A 595 18.33 0.43 4.14
N VAL A 596 18.83 -0.81 4.16
CA VAL A 596 18.66 -1.80 3.09
C VAL A 596 18.08 -3.06 3.70
N VAL A 597 17.00 -3.58 3.10
CA VAL A 597 16.33 -4.81 3.53
C VAL A 597 16.35 -5.80 2.38
N ILE A 598 16.87 -7.00 2.60
CA ILE A 598 16.91 -8.07 1.61
C ILE A 598 15.98 -9.20 2.06
N ILE A 599 15.07 -9.62 1.20
CA ILE A 599 14.16 -10.75 1.40
C ILE A 599 14.60 -11.86 0.47
N CYS A 600 15.10 -12.96 1.04
CA CYS A 600 15.74 -14.05 0.27
C CYS A 600 14.77 -14.88 -0.59
N GLU A 601 13.49 -14.91 -0.24
CA GLU A 601 12.42 -15.59 -0.98
C GLU A 601 11.06 -14.93 -0.75
N PRO A 602 10.12 -14.96 -1.74
CA PRO A 602 8.81 -14.35 -1.58
C PRO A 602 8.01 -15.06 -0.49
N GLN A 603 7.29 -14.30 0.33
CA GLN A 603 6.48 -14.85 1.41
C GLN A 603 5.06 -15.13 0.93
N PHE A 604 4.46 -16.22 1.42
CA PHE A 604 3.07 -16.57 1.13
C PHE A 604 2.04 -15.55 1.67
N LYS A 605 2.46 -14.71 2.62
CA LYS A 605 1.63 -13.66 3.21
C LYS A 605 2.36 -12.32 3.10
N PRO A 606 1.86 -11.38 2.32
CA PRO A 606 2.46 -10.04 2.17
C PRO A 606 2.61 -9.28 3.50
N SER A 607 1.71 -9.52 4.46
CA SER A 607 1.78 -8.89 5.78
C SER A 607 3.07 -9.23 6.55
N VAL A 608 3.63 -10.43 6.33
CA VAL A 608 4.90 -10.84 6.96
C VAL A 608 6.08 -10.03 6.42
N GLU A 609 6.12 -9.78 5.10
CA GLU A 609 7.15 -8.92 4.49
C GLU A 609 7.01 -7.47 4.96
N LYS A 610 5.80 -6.93 4.96
CA LYS A 610 5.54 -5.57 5.46
C LYS A 610 5.95 -5.40 6.91
N GLN A 611 5.72 -6.40 7.77
CA GLN A 611 6.19 -6.40 9.15
C GLN A 611 7.71 -6.39 9.24
N ALA A 612 8.39 -7.16 8.41
CA ALA A 612 9.85 -7.21 8.35
C ALA A 612 10.44 -5.87 7.89
N VAL A 613 9.90 -5.28 6.82
CA VAL A 613 10.32 -3.96 6.31
C VAL A 613 10.08 -2.85 7.35
N ALA A 614 8.96 -2.90 8.09
CA ALA A 614 8.65 -1.92 9.14
C ALA A 614 9.62 -1.94 10.34
N ARG A 615 10.60 -2.87 10.40
CA ARG A 615 11.70 -2.83 11.39
C ARG A 615 12.76 -1.80 11.06
N ALA A 616 13.00 -1.56 9.77
CA ALA A 616 13.90 -0.53 9.26
C ALA A 616 13.14 0.75 8.87
N TYR A 617 11.98 0.63 8.21
CA TYR A 617 11.17 1.74 7.74
C TYR A 617 10.13 2.16 8.79
N ARG A 618 10.55 3.04 9.68
CA ARG A 618 9.71 3.53 10.79
C ARG A 618 10.12 4.94 11.22
N MET A 619 9.33 5.53 12.11
CA MET A 619 9.61 6.84 12.70
C MET A 619 11.05 6.93 13.22
N GLY A 620 11.75 7.99 12.84
CA GLY A 620 13.16 8.19 13.16
C GLY A 620 14.14 7.66 12.09
N GLN A 621 13.66 7.04 11.01
CA GLN A 621 14.48 6.73 9.85
C GLN A 621 14.81 8.02 9.09
N VAL A 622 16.11 8.24 8.83
CA VAL A 622 16.62 9.45 8.16
C VAL A 622 17.08 9.20 6.73
N ARG A 623 17.22 7.92 6.32
CA ARG A 623 17.68 7.50 4.99
C ARG A 623 16.58 6.81 4.23
N ASN A 624 16.60 6.92 2.90
CA ASN A 624 15.71 6.13 2.05
C ASN A 624 15.92 4.64 2.31
N VAL A 625 14.82 3.89 2.48
CA VAL A 625 14.89 2.46 2.71
C VAL A 625 14.70 1.73 1.40
N MET A 626 15.69 0.93 1.03
CA MET A 626 15.67 0.06 -0.14
C MET A 626 15.30 -1.36 0.26
N VAL A 627 14.29 -1.91 -0.38
CA VAL A 627 13.85 -3.30 -0.18
C VAL A 627 14.17 -4.09 -1.44
N HIS A 628 14.97 -5.13 -1.31
CA HIS A 628 15.34 -6.05 -2.37
C HIS A 628 14.68 -7.41 -2.17
N ARG A 629 13.84 -7.83 -3.11
CA ARG A 629 13.25 -9.18 -3.15
C ARG A 629 14.02 -10.03 -4.13
N LEU A 630 14.74 -11.04 -3.65
CA LEU A 630 15.48 -11.97 -4.48
C LEU A 630 14.54 -13.05 -5.03
N LEU A 631 14.32 -13.04 -6.32
CA LEU A 631 13.37 -13.90 -7.02
C LEU A 631 14.09 -14.73 -8.09
N CYS A 632 13.63 -15.96 -8.34
CA CYS A 632 14.13 -16.79 -9.43
C CYS A 632 13.16 -16.73 -10.61
N LEU A 633 13.72 -16.42 -11.78
CA LEU A 633 13.00 -16.53 -13.06
C LEU A 633 12.63 -17.98 -13.35
N ASP A 634 11.50 -18.16 -14.03
CA ASP A 634 11.03 -19.49 -14.44
C ASP A 634 10.89 -20.48 -13.28
N SER A 635 10.47 -20.00 -12.13
CA SER A 635 10.37 -20.80 -10.92
C SER A 635 9.06 -20.56 -10.15
N ILE A 636 8.92 -21.27 -9.04
CA ILE A 636 7.78 -21.13 -8.13
C ILE A 636 7.69 -19.70 -7.53
N ASP A 637 8.78 -18.94 -7.47
CA ASP A 637 8.79 -17.55 -6.98
C ASP A 637 7.88 -16.68 -7.86
N GLU A 638 7.98 -16.83 -9.18
CA GLU A 638 7.13 -16.15 -10.16
C GLU A 638 5.65 -16.49 -9.94
N ARG A 639 5.35 -17.77 -9.71
CA ARG A 639 3.98 -18.23 -9.43
C ARG A 639 3.41 -17.67 -8.12
N ILE A 640 4.24 -17.59 -7.10
CA ILE A 640 3.84 -17.00 -5.82
C ILE A 640 3.48 -15.52 -6.01
N ILE A 641 4.33 -14.76 -6.71
CA ILE A 641 4.07 -13.34 -6.99
C ILE A 641 2.80 -13.18 -7.84
N GLU A 642 2.65 -13.94 -8.95
CA GLU A 642 1.43 -13.91 -9.78
C GLU A 642 0.15 -14.14 -8.97
N ILE A 643 0.14 -15.16 -8.10
CA ILE A 643 -1.04 -15.48 -7.28
C ILE A 643 -1.32 -14.36 -6.26
N LEU A 644 -0.29 -13.81 -5.64
CA LEU A 644 -0.45 -12.70 -4.70
C LEU A 644 -0.97 -11.44 -5.40
N GLU A 645 -0.47 -11.12 -6.60
CA GLU A 645 -0.95 -10.02 -7.42
C GLU A 645 -2.37 -10.25 -7.92
N ASP A 646 -2.71 -11.46 -8.36
CA ASP A 646 -4.07 -11.79 -8.79
C ASP A 646 -5.05 -11.65 -7.64
N LYS A 647 -4.69 -12.12 -6.45
CA LYS A 647 -5.47 -11.93 -5.24
C LYS A 647 -5.62 -10.44 -4.89
N GLN A 648 -4.55 -9.67 -5.01
CA GLN A 648 -4.56 -8.23 -4.79
C GLN A 648 -5.47 -7.53 -5.81
N ARG A 649 -5.40 -7.90 -7.10
CA ARG A 649 -6.24 -7.33 -8.16
C ARG A 649 -7.72 -7.63 -7.98
N ILE A 650 -8.03 -8.86 -7.60
CA ILE A 650 -9.40 -9.27 -7.28
C ILE A 650 -9.93 -8.41 -6.15
N PHE A 651 -9.12 -8.21 -5.14
CA PHE A 651 -9.47 -7.39 -3.99
C PHE A 651 -9.68 -5.92 -4.36
N ASP A 652 -8.74 -5.31 -5.09
CA ASP A 652 -8.83 -3.91 -5.52
C ASP A 652 -10.02 -3.65 -6.46
N ALA A 653 -10.48 -4.67 -7.17
CA ALA A 653 -11.66 -4.59 -8.04
C ALA A 653 -13.00 -4.66 -7.27
N PHE A 654 -13.03 -5.28 -6.09
CA PHE A 654 -14.25 -5.51 -5.31
C PHE A 654 -14.39 -4.65 -4.05
N ALA A 655 -13.31 -4.02 -3.61
CA ALA A 655 -13.30 -3.20 -2.41
C ALA A 655 -13.08 -1.74 -2.77
N ASP A 656 -14.16 -0.98 -2.78
CA ASP A 656 -14.08 0.46 -2.55
C ASP A 656 -13.40 0.68 -1.19
N GLU A 657 -12.13 1.16 -1.25
CA GLU A 657 -11.36 1.79 -0.17
C GLU A 657 -11.08 1.04 1.15
N SER A 658 -11.35 -0.22 1.34
CA SER A 658 -10.85 -0.90 2.55
C SER A 658 -9.46 -1.52 2.29
N LEU A 659 -8.41 -0.75 2.53
CA LEU A 659 -7.00 -1.19 2.53
C LEU A 659 -6.72 -2.38 3.46
N ALA A 660 -7.63 -2.65 4.32
CA ALA A 660 -7.61 -3.66 5.35
C ALA A 660 -7.70 -5.09 4.81
N ALA A 661 -8.42 -5.32 3.73
CA ALA A 661 -8.44 -6.62 3.07
C ALA A 661 -7.11 -6.96 2.38
N LYS A 662 -6.24 -5.96 2.11
CA LYS A 662 -4.92 -6.19 1.48
C LYS A 662 -3.95 -7.01 2.34
N GLU A 663 -4.03 -6.95 3.65
CA GLU A 663 -3.08 -7.61 4.54
C GLU A 663 -3.49 -9.03 4.98
N GLY A 664 -4.76 -9.40 4.80
CA GLY A 664 -5.28 -10.75 5.08
C GLY A 664 -4.96 -11.79 3.99
N PHE A 665 -4.48 -11.36 2.83
CA PHE A 665 -4.20 -12.26 1.71
C PHE A 665 -2.91 -13.03 1.90
N GLY A 666 -3.01 -14.33 1.71
CA GLY A 666 -1.89 -15.24 1.71
C GLY A 666 -2.22 -16.49 0.91
N ILE A 667 -1.21 -17.23 0.53
CA ILE A 667 -1.35 -18.55 -0.07
C ILE A 667 -1.52 -19.52 1.09
N GLU A 668 -2.64 -20.27 1.11
CA GLU A 668 -2.88 -21.30 2.11
C GLU A 668 -2.26 -22.63 1.70
N GLU A 669 -1.98 -23.51 2.66
CA GLU A 669 -1.41 -24.83 2.41
C GLU A 669 -2.22 -25.67 1.40
N LYS A 670 -3.53 -25.49 1.37
CA LYS A 670 -4.42 -26.17 0.40
C LYS A 670 -4.16 -25.76 -1.06
N GLU A 671 -3.55 -24.60 -1.30
CA GLU A 671 -3.23 -24.11 -2.63
C GLU A 671 -1.86 -24.61 -3.12
N TYR A 672 -1.02 -25.15 -2.23
CA TYR A 672 0.33 -25.62 -2.58
C TYR A 672 0.30 -26.73 -3.64
N SER A 673 -0.68 -27.65 -3.54
CA SER A 673 -0.83 -28.72 -4.53
C SER A 673 -1.12 -28.18 -5.93
N ASN A 674 -2.01 -27.18 -6.03
CA ASN A 674 -2.35 -26.57 -7.32
C ASN A 674 -1.18 -25.81 -7.93
N ILE A 675 -0.36 -25.16 -7.09
CA ILE A 675 0.85 -24.45 -7.55
C ILE A 675 1.84 -25.44 -8.15
N ILE A 676 2.09 -26.53 -7.44
CA ILE A 676 3.01 -27.58 -7.88
C ILE A 676 2.51 -28.27 -9.15
N GLU A 677 1.22 -28.60 -9.25
CA GLU A 677 0.64 -29.24 -10.43
C GLU A 677 0.81 -28.39 -11.69
N LYS A 678 0.54 -27.10 -11.60
CA LYS A 678 0.75 -26.17 -12.70
C LYS A 678 2.23 -26.07 -13.08
N GLU A 679 3.12 -26.14 -12.10
CA GLU A 679 4.54 -26.09 -12.36
C GLU A 679 5.07 -27.38 -13.00
N ILE A 680 4.55 -28.54 -12.61
CA ILE A 680 4.80 -29.81 -13.28
C ILE A 680 4.35 -29.76 -14.75
N GLU A 681 3.16 -29.22 -15.03
CA GLU A 681 2.66 -29.04 -16.39
C GLU A 681 3.60 -28.14 -17.21
N ARG A 682 4.09 -27.05 -16.63
CA ARG A 682 5.04 -26.13 -17.28
C ARG A 682 6.37 -26.79 -17.63
N ILE A 683 6.96 -27.54 -16.69
CA ILE A 683 8.22 -28.25 -16.89
C ILE A 683 8.05 -29.33 -17.97
N ASN A 684 6.96 -30.08 -17.94
CA ASN A 684 6.68 -31.11 -18.93
C ASN A 684 6.46 -30.52 -20.33
N ALA A 685 5.79 -29.37 -20.44
CA ALA A 685 5.63 -28.67 -21.71
C ALA A 685 6.98 -28.21 -22.28
N ARG A 686 7.89 -27.68 -21.45
CA ARG A 686 9.26 -27.31 -21.87
C ARG A 686 10.05 -28.51 -22.33
N ARG A 687 10.02 -29.62 -21.63
CA ARG A 687 10.69 -30.86 -22.02
C ARG A 687 10.22 -31.36 -23.38
N ASN A 688 8.90 -31.31 -23.62
CA ASN A 688 8.33 -31.73 -24.90
C ASN A 688 8.73 -30.80 -26.04
N THR A 689 8.87 -29.53 -25.82
CA THR A 689 9.34 -28.54 -26.81
C THR A 689 10.83 -28.76 -27.14
N ASN A 690 11.67 -28.96 -26.12
CA ASN A 690 13.08 -29.22 -26.28
C ASN A 690 13.33 -30.57 -27.03
N VAL A 691 12.52 -31.60 -26.75
CA VAL A 691 12.60 -32.87 -27.48
C VAL A 691 12.18 -32.71 -28.94
N ALA A 692 11.18 -31.87 -29.23
CA ALA A 692 10.75 -31.55 -30.58
C ALA A 692 11.85 -30.79 -31.34
N ASP A 693 12.50 -29.81 -30.72
CA ASP A 693 13.60 -29.05 -31.29
C ASP A 693 14.85 -29.91 -31.54
N VAL A 694 15.21 -30.80 -30.61
CA VAL A 694 16.30 -31.76 -30.77
C VAL A 694 16.01 -32.79 -31.89
N LEU A 695 14.75 -33.20 -32.06
CA LEU A 695 14.32 -34.07 -33.13
C LEU A 695 14.34 -33.35 -34.48
N ILE A 696 14.05 -32.06 -34.51
CA ILE A 696 14.17 -31.23 -35.70
C ILE A 696 15.65 -31.03 -36.08
N GLU A 697 16.52 -30.75 -35.13
CA GLU A 697 17.97 -30.62 -35.35
C GLU A 697 18.62 -31.96 -35.77
N THR A 698 18.24 -33.09 -35.17
CA THR A 698 18.75 -34.41 -35.57
C THR A 698 18.24 -34.87 -36.92
N ASN A 699 17.04 -34.47 -37.31
CA ASN A 699 16.51 -34.71 -38.65
C ASN A 699 17.14 -33.77 -39.68
N ALA A 700 17.45 -32.53 -39.33
CA ALA A 700 18.23 -31.62 -40.19
C ALA A 700 19.69 -32.08 -40.36
N ALA A 701 20.34 -32.59 -39.31
CA ALA A 701 21.68 -33.16 -39.35
C ALA A 701 21.75 -34.48 -40.17
N LYS A 702 20.70 -35.32 -40.16
CA LYS A 702 20.57 -36.48 -41.01
C LYS A 702 20.30 -36.12 -42.46
N ALA A 703 19.65 -35.02 -42.77
CA ALA A 703 19.44 -34.52 -44.13
C ALA A 703 20.71 -33.95 -44.75
N THR A 704 21.63 -33.42 -43.94
CA THR A 704 22.94 -32.88 -44.41
C THR A 704 24.03 -33.95 -44.57
N SER A 705 23.86 -35.18 -44.05
CA SER A 705 24.83 -36.27 -44.15
C SER A 705 24.59 -37.22 -45.35
N ILE A 706 23.60 -36.96 -46.23
CA ILE A 706 23.29 -37.74 -47.42
C ILE A 706 23.61 -36.93 -48.71
N GLY A 707 24.77 -36.33 -48.76
CA GLY A 707 25.18 -35.55 -49.90
C GLY A 707 26.70 -35.51 -50.12
N ASP A 708 27.37 -36.67 -50.25
CA ASP A 708 28.63 -36.77 -50.99
C ASP A 708 29.01 -38.24 -51.17
N GLY A 709 28.84 -38.77 -52.39
CA GLY A 709 29.28 -40.08 -52.75
C GLY A 709 29.01 -40.38 -54.26
N LYS A 710 29.96 -40.03 -55.06
CA LYS A 710 30.00 -40.27 -56.48
C LYS A 710 29.82 -41.74 -56.93
N GLY A 711 29.15 -41.92 -58.04
CA GLY A 711 29.61 -42.82 -59.02
C GLY A 711 28.75 -44.01 -59.37
N GLY A 712 28.23 -44.05 -60.60
CA GLY A 712 28.32 -45.25 -61.46
C GLY A 712 27.08 -46.06 -61.80
N PHE A 713 26.47 -45.76 -62.90
CA PHE A 713 25.97 -46.63 -64.01
C PHE A 713 25.19 -47.91 -63.74
N VAL A 714 24.11 -48.01 -64.51
CA VAL A 714 23.59 -49.09 -65.39
C VAL A 714 22.17 -49.61 -64.96
N THR A 715 21.25 -49.29 -65.87
CA THR A 715 20.16 -49.99 -66.56
C THR A 715 19.35 -51.08 -65.85
N ASP A 716 18.07 -50.89 -65.92
CA ASP A 716 17.12 -51.65 -66.73
C ASP A 716 15.89 -52.18 -65.96
N GLY A 717 14.72 -51.88 -66.47
CA GLY A 717 13.68 -52.84 -66.72
C GLY A 717 12.53 -52.98 -65.72
N GLY A 718 11.42 -52.46 -66.14
CA GLY A 718 10.23 -53.26 -66.00
C GLY A 718 9.02 -52.77 -65.24
N LYS A 719 8.14 -52.16 -66.01
CA LYS A 719 6.64 -52.29 -65.94
C LYS A 719 5.88 -52.11 -64.69
N GLY A 720 4.97 -51.08 -64.80
CA GLY A 720 3.77 -50.85 -64.00
C GLY A 720 2.65 -51.92 -64.17
N PRO A 721 1.37 -51.72 -63.86
CA PRO A 721 0.62 -50.46 -63.90
C PRO A 721 -0.48 -50.26 -62.86
N SER A 722 -1.01 -49.03 -62.83
CA SER A 722 -2.45 -48.61 -62.71
C SER A 722 -3.16 -48.88 -61.36
N ALA A 723 -3.87 -47.89 -60.77
CA ALA A 723 -5.02 -47.12 -61.16
C ALA A 723 -5.29 -46.02 -60.09
N VAL A 724 -5.39 -44.77 -60.50
CA VAL A 724 -6.62 -43.96 -60.64
C VAL A 724 -7.52 -43.86 -59.41
N PHE A 725 -7.49 -42.72 -58.77
CA PHE A 725 -8.64 -41.79 -58.71
C PHE A 725 -8.22 -40.44 -58.11
N SER A 726 -8.60 -39.40 -58.79
CA SER A 726 -8.56 -37.96 -58.53
C SER A 726 -9.38 -37.54 -57.34
N ASP A 727 -8.95 -36.56 -56.60
CA ASP A 727 -9.75 -35.34 -56.45
C ASP A 727 -8.86 -34.19 -55.94
N GLU A 728 -9.05 -33.08 -56.58
CA GLU A 728 -8.37 -31.80 -56.41
C GLU A 728 -8.75 -31.10 -55.14
N MET A 729 -7.78 -30.55 -54.43
CA MET A 729 -7.92 -29.36 -53.60
C MET A 729 -6.70 -28.46 -53.76
N PRO A 730 -6.87 -27.14 -53.81
CA PRO A 730 -5.82 -26.25 -54.31
C PRO A 730 -4.79 -25.89 -53.25
N HIS A 731 -3.56 -25.75 -53.72
CA HIS A 731 -2.41 -25.25 -53.00
C HIS A 731 -2.61 -23.83 -52.53
N ILE A 732 -2.40 -23.58 -51.22
CA ILE A 732 -2.06 -22.27 -50.71
C ILE A 732 -0.55 -22.26 -50.45
N GLU A 733 0.11 -21.37 -51.14
CA GLU A 733 1.55 -21.11 -51.02
C GLU A 733 1.93 -20.67 -49.63
N LYS A 734 2.91 -21.36 -49.07
CA LYS A 734 3.61 -20.91 -47.86
C LYS A 734 4.57 -19.80 -48.26
N THR A 735 4.23 -18.57 -47.88
CA THR A 735 5.18 -17.46 -47.94
C THR A 735 6.24 -17.65 -46.84
N VAL A 736 7.47 -17.79 -47.27
CA VAL A 736 8.69 -17.89 -46.46
C VAL A 736 8.99 -16.50 -45.90
N VAL A 737 9.07 -16.36 -44.57
CA VAL A 737 9.58 -15.16 -43.93
C VAL A 737 11.07 -15.31 -43.66
N PRO A 738 11.92 -14.32 -44.05
CA PRO A 738 13.36 -14.38 -43.84
C PRO A 738 13.74 -14.24 -42.36
N LYS A 739 14.68 -15.04 -41.93
CA LYS A 739 15.38 -14.90 -40.65
C LYS A 739 16.31 -13.68 -40.73
N GLY A 740 16.04 -12.67 -39.87
CA GLY A 740 16.99 -11.62 -39.53
C GLY A 740 17.36 -11.75 -38.05
N GLU A 741 18.66 -11.82 -37.82
CA GLU A 741 19.29 -11.88 -36.49
C GLU A 741 19.01 -10.60 -35.70
N ASP A 742 18.66 -10.71 -34.47
CA ASP A 742 19.27 -10.17 -33.25
C ASP A 742 18.28 -10.01 -32.10
N GLY A 743 18.71 -10.40 -30.91
CA GLY A 743 18.14 -9.98 -29.61
C GLY A 743 17.19 -10.97 -28.93
N LEU A 744 17.79 -11.91 -28.20
CA LEU A 744 17.10 -12.66 -27.15
C LEU A 744 16.26 -11.71 -26.26
N ARG A 745 14.96 -11.70 -26.49
CA ARG A 745 13.97 -11.31 -25.47
C ARG A 745 13.11 -12.52 -25.20
N SER A 746 13.09 -12.94 -23.93
CA SER A 746 12.28 -14.02 -23.41
C SER A 746 10.83 -13.86 -23.88
N ALA A 747 10.28 -14.93 -24.45
CA ALA A 747 8.86 -15.03 -24.82
C ALA A 747 8.00 -14.90 -23.54
N SER A 748 7.47 -13.71 -23.28
CA SER A 748 6.42 -13.53 -22.30
C SER A 748 5.14 -14.16 -22.86
N LYS A 749 4.53 -15.10 -22.11
CA LYS A 749 3.18 -15.60 -22.45
C LYS A 749 2.25 -14.40 -22.52
N GLY A 750 1.53 -14.23 -23.64
CA GLY A 750 0.60 -13.14 -23.86
C GLY A 750 -0.47 -13.06 -22.77
N VAL A 751 -0.95 -11.87 -22.49
CA VAL A 751 -1.96 -11.59 -21.46
C VAL A 751 -3.35 -11.43 -22.08
N SER A 752 -4.42 -11.43 -21.28
CA SER A 752 -5.77 -11.12 -21.81
C SER A 752 -5.89 -9.64 -22.21
N VAL A 753 -6.78 -9.35 -23.17
CA VAL A 753 -7.10 -7.98 -23.59
C VAL A 753 -7.39 -7.08 -22.39
N THR A 754 -8.22 -7.54 -21.47
CA THR A 754 -8.58 -6.76 -20.27
C THR A 754 -7.37 -6.47 -19.38
N ARG A 755 -6.45 -7.42 -19.27
CA ARG A 755 -5.20 -7.23 -18.53
C ARG A 755 -4.29 -6.26 -19.24
N ARG A 756 -4.12 -6.40 -20.54
CA ARG A 756 -3.29 -5.52 -21.35
C ARG A 756 -3.72 -4.06 -21.28
N ILE A 757 -5.02 -3.80 -21.38
CA ILE A 757 -5.60 -2.45 -21.26
C ILE A 757 -5.32 -1.83 -19.88
N ARG A 758 -5.26 -2.63 -18.86
CA ARG A 758 -4.98 -2.17 -17.48
C ARG A 758 -3.52 -1.84 -17.28
N GLU A 759 -2.63 -2.64 -17.84
CA GLU A 759 -1.19 -2.54 -17.68
C GLU A 759 -0.54 -1.52 -18.63
N TYR A 760 -1.16 -1.28 -19.78
CA TYR A 760 -0.62 -0.32 -20.74
C TYR A 760 -1.09 1.10 -20.45
N PRO A 761 -0.18 2.06 -20.22
CA PRO A 761 -0.55 3.46 -19.99
C PRO A 761 -1.19 4.06 -21.23
N GLN A 762 -2.39 4.57 -21.10
CA GLN A 762 -3.08 5.24 -22.19
C GLN A 762 -2.74 6.74 -22.20
N PRO A 763 -2.66 7.36 -23.39
CA PRO A 763 -2.60 8.81 -23.50
C PRO A 763 -3.83 9.44 -22.85
N ARG A 764 -3.73 10.68 -22.41
CA ARG A 764 -4.83 11.37 -21.75
C ARG A 764 -6.05 11.48 -22.65
N GLY A 765 -7.19 11.00 -22.18
CA GLY A 765 -8.40 10.83 -22.98
C GLY A 765 -8.56 9.43 -23.60
N GLY A 766 -7.53 8.58 -23.47
CA GLY A 766 -7.45 7.25 -24.07
C GLY A 766 -6.99 7.28 -25.52
N PHE A 767 -6.52 6.17 -26.03
CA PHE A 767 -6.24 5.99 -27.46
C PHE A 767 -7.47 6.27 -28.31
N LEU A 768 -8.62 5.82 -27.86
CA LEU A 768 -9.91 6.12 -28.48
C LEU A 768 -10.79 6.85 -27.46
N ASN A 769 -10.88 8.19 -27.64
CA ASN A 769 -11.62 9.02 -26.72
C ASN A 769 -13.13 8.69 -26.76
N PRO A 770 -13.77 8.34 -25.64
CA PRO A 770 -15.22 8.04 -25.60
C PRO A 770 -16.13 9.16 -26.12
N LYS A 771 -15.65 10.40 -26.16
CA LYS A 771 -16.42 11.53 -26.67
C LYS A 771 -16.51 11.62 -28.18
N LEU A 772 -15.68 10.85 -28.88
CA LEU A 772 -15.76 10.75 -30.33
C LEU A 772 -16.97 9.92 -30.78
N PHE A 773 -17.52 9.13 -29.86
CA PHE A 773 -18.70 8.31 -30.15
C PHE A 773 -19.95 9.17 -30.22
N GLU A 774 -20.69 9.03 -31.30
CA GLU A 774 -22.05 9.53 -31.42
C GLU A 774 -22.95 8.85 -30.40
N VAL A 775 -23.76 9.60 -29.68
CA VAL A 775 -24.62 9.08 -28.61
C VAL A 775 -26.05 9.14 -29.08
N VAL A 776 -26.68 7.99 -29.20
CA VAL A 776 -28.10 7.88 -29.57
C VAL A 776 -28.87 7.40 -28.34
N GLN A 777 -29.87 8.20 -27.93
CA GLN A 777 -30.84 7.79 -26.93
C GLN A 777 -31.91 6.97 -27.62
N LEU A 778 -32.10 5.71 -27.20
CA LEU A 778 -33.19 4.92 -27.76
C LEU A 778 -34.53 5.34 -27.14
N ASP A 779 -35.46 5.75 -27.97
CA ASP A 779 -36.83 6.05 -27.57
C ASP A 779 -37.60 4.74 -27.35
N GLY A 780 -37.88 4.48 -26.15
CA GLY A 780 -38.83 3.43 -25.82
C GLY A 780 -39.62 3.90 -24.63
N GLY A 781 -40.84 4.30 -24.82
CA GLY A 781 -41.82 4.77 -23.84
C GLY A 781 -41.91 3.92 -22.58
N ILE A 782 -40.88 3.91 -21.73
CA ILE A 782 -40.67 2.82 -20.83
C ILE A 782 -40.10 3.27 -19.50
N SER A 783 -40.79 2.79 -18.53
CA SER A 783 -40.49 2.64 -17.11
C SER A 783 -39.07 3.04 -16.73
N GLU A 784 -38.95 4.03 -15.88
CA GLU A 784 -37.69 4.38 -15.22
C GLU A 784 -37.21 3.20 -14.41
N LEU A 785 -35.91 2.91 -14.49
CA LEU A 785 -35.28 1.92 -13.65
C LEU A 785 -35.27 2.42 -12.20
N ALA A 786 -35.58 1.56 -11.24
CA ALA A 786 -35.43 1.86 -9.85
C ALA A 786 -33.92 2.15 -9.53
N SER A 787 -33.69 3.12 -8.65
CA SER A 787 -32.34 3.60 -8.32
C SER A 787 -31.47 2.58 -7.56
N TYR A 788 -32.11 1.59 -6.95
CA TYR A 788 -31.49 0.58 -6.08
C TYR A 788 -31.77 -0.85 -6.58
N GLU A 789 -30.79 -1.71 -6.43
CA GLU A 789 -30.86 -3.16 -6.64
C GLU A 789 -30.21 -3.85 -5.43
N ASN A 790 -30.85 -4.90 -4.92
CA ASN A 790 -30.31 -5.63 -3.76
C ASN A 790 -29.32 -6.74 -4.14
N VAL A 791 -28.96 -6.84 -5.42
CA VAL A 791 -27.96 -7.77 -5.95
C VAL A 791 -26.76 -7.00 -6.47
N VAL A 792 -25.56 -7.57 -6.34
CA VAL A 792 -24.30 -6.96 -6.78
C VAL A 792 -24.39 -6.56 -8.26
N PRO A 793 -24.05 -5.30 -8.63
CA PRO A 793 -24.21 -4.80 -10.01
C PRO A 793 -23.54 -5.64 -11.09
N GLY A 794 -22.38 -6.28 -10.77
CA GLY A 794 -21.70 -7.17 -11.69
C GLY A 794 -22.51 -8.43 -12.04
N VAL A 795 -23.19 -9.03 -11.05
CA VAL A 795 -24.05 -10.20 -11.26
C VAL A 795 -25.29 -9.83 -12.06
N VAL A 796 -25.88 -8.66 -11.76
CA VAL A 796 -27.00 -8.11 -12.54
C VAL A 796 -26.59 -7.89 -14.00
N GLY A 797 -25.39 -7.30 -14.23
CA GLY A 797 -24.88 -7.07 -15.57
C GLY A 797 -24.72 -8.35 -16.39
N ILE A 798 -24.13 -9.39 -15.78
CA ILE A 798 -23.95 -10.71 -16.40
C ILE A 798 -25.31 -11.36 -16.69
N ALA A 799 -26.26 -11.29 -15.74
CA ALA A 799 -27.60 -11.85 -15.93
C ALA A 799 -28.33 -11.16 -17.08
N VAL A 800 -28.24 -9.83 -17.22
CA VAL A 800 -28.85 -9.08 -18.33
C VAL A 800 -28.27 -9.51 -19.67
N ASP A 801 -26.93 -9.56 -19.79
CA ASP A 801 -26.26 -10.01 -21.02
C ASP A 801 -26.72 -11.42 -21.43
N TYR A 802 -26.67 -12.38 -20.52
CA TYR A 802 -27.02 -13.76 -20.81
C TYR A 802 -28.52 -13.94 -21.14
N MET A 803 -29.36 -13.20 -20.44
CA MET A 803 -30.81 -13.23 -20.75
C MET A 803 -31.12 -12.58 -22.11
N VAL A 804 -30.39 -11.54 -22.52
CA VAL A 804 -30.52 -10.99 -23.89
C VAL A 804 -30.12 -12.04 -24.92
N ARG A 805 -29.04 -12.76 -24.73
CA ARG A 805 -28.61 -13.87 -25.62
C ARG A 805 -29.70 -14.95 -25.72
N PHE A 806 -30.25 -15.35 -24.57
CA PHE A 806 -31.34 -16.32 -24.50
C PHE A 806 -32.59 -15.83 -25.24
N CYS A 807 -33.06 -14.62 -24.96
CA CYS A 807 -34.28 -14.06 -25.59
C CYS A 807 -34.10 -13.82 -27.08
N THR A 808 -32.90 -13.73 -27.60
CA THR A 808 -32.58 -13.55 -29.02
C THR A 808 -32.18 -14.84 -29.74
N GLY A 809 -32.52 -16.01 -29.17
CA GLY A 809 -32.54 -17.32 -29.86
C GLY A 809 -31.42 -18.27 -29.46
N SER A 810 -30.49 -17.88 -28.55
CA SER A 810 -29.48 -18.81 -28.04
C SER A 810 -30.11 -19.75 -27.01
N SER A 811 -29.63 -21.01 -26.92
CA SER A 811 -30.11 -21.92 -25.86
C SER A 811 -29.69 -21.38 -24.46
N VAL A 812 -30.43 -21.75 -23.41
CA VAL A 812 -30.05 -21.39 -22.04
C VAL A 812 -28.63 -21.87 -21.70
N PHE A 813 -28.27 -23.06 -22.16
CA PHE A 813 -26.96 -23.66 -21.88
C PHE A 813 -25.81 -22.94 -22.60
N ASP A 814 -26.04 -22.41 -23.80
CA ASP A 814 -25.06 -21.63 -24.55
C ASP A 814 -24.94 -20.22 -23.98
N SER A 815 -26.10 -19.61 -23.65
CA SER A 815 -26.15 -18.28 -23.05
C SER A 815 -25.42 -18.22 -21.72
N PHE A 816 -25.53 -19.26 -20.90
CA PHE A 816 -24.88 -19.37 -19.58
C PHE A 816 -23.65 -20.31 -19.57
N ALA A 817 -22.94 -20.46 -20.70
CA ALA A 817 -21.82 -21.39 -20.84
C ALA A 817 -20.69 -21.12 -19.82
N ILE A 818 -20.39 -19.86 -19.52
CA ILE A 818 -19.37 -19.47 -18.54
C ILE A 818 -19.85 -19.82 -17.12
N SER A 819 -21.09 -19.54 -16.78
CA SER A 819 -21.70 -19.93 -15.51
C SER A 819 -21.65 -21.45 -15.30
N ARG A 820 -21.90 -22.22 -16.37
CA ARG A 820 -21.81 -23.70 -16.35
C ARG A 820 -20.40 -24.18 -16.04
N LYS A 821 -19.38 -23.56 -16.67
CA LYS A 821 -17.98 -23.84 -16.35
C LYS A 821 -17.65 -23.49 -14.89
N GLY A 822 -18.24 -22.42 -14.37
CA GLY A 822 -18.13 -22.04 -12.96
C GLY A 822 -18.77 -23.08 -12.03
N ALA A 823 -19.98 -23.51 -12.34
CA ALA A 823 -20.69 -24.57 -11.58
C ALA A 823 -19.91 -25.89 -11.57
N LEU A 824 -19.28 -26.25 -12.68
CA LEU A 824 -18.40 -27.42 -12.77
C LEU A 824 -17.21 -27.31 -11.80
N ARG A 825 -16.58 -26.14 -11.73
CA ARG A 825 -15.43 -25.88 -10.85
C ARG A 825 -15.75 -26.00 -9.37
N VAL A 826 -16.98 -25.75 -8.98
CA VAL A 826 -17.45 -25.86 -7.58
C VAL A 826 -18.28 -27.09 -7.29
N GLY A 827 -18.39 -28.05 -8.23
CA GLY A 827 -19.11 -29.30 -8.06
C GLY A 827 -20.65 -29.13 -7.93
N LYS A 828 -21.21 -28.04 -8.53
CA LYS A 828 -22.65 -27.68 -8.43
C LYS A 828 -23.38 -27.77 -9.77
N VAL A 829 -22.97 -28.68 -10.66
CA VAL A 829 -23.55 -28.81 -12.01
C VAL A 829 -25.01 -29.20 -11.95
N ASP A 830 -25.42 -30.03 -11.01
CA ASP A 830 -26.82 -30.46 -10.86
C ASP A 830 -27.71 -29.27 -10.49
N LEU A 831 -27.23 -28.39 -9.59
CA LEU A 831 -27.92 -27.17 -9.22
C LEU A 831 -28.03 -26.21 -10.43
N PHE A 832 -26.95 -26.08 -11.18
CA PHE A 832 -26.94 -25.29 -12.43
C PHE A 832 -27.99 -25.81 -13.40
N ASN A 833 -27.99 -27.13 -13.69
CA ASN A 833 -28.93 -27.74 -14.63
C ASN A 833 -30.39 -27.56 -14.18
N LYS A 834 -30.64 -27.70 -12.87
CA LYS A 834 -32.00 -27.45 -12.31
C LYS A 834 -32.45 -25.99 -12.53
N LEU A 835 -31.61 -25.02 -12.17
CA LEU A 835 -31.93 -23.59 -12.34
C LEU A 835 -32.10 -23.23 -13.84
N ALA A 836 -31.21 -23.76 -14.69
CA ALA A 836 -31.24 -23.53 -16.13
C ALA A 836 -32.53 -24.07 -16.80
N SER A 837 -32.97 -25.28 -16.39
CA SER A 837 -34.19 -25.88 -16.93
C SER A 837 -35.49 -25.13 -16.55
N GLU A 838 -35.43 -24.28 -15.55
CA GLU A 838 -36.57 -23.46 -15.09
C GLU A 838 -36.61 -22.07 -15.74
N ILE A 839 -35.63 -21.73 -16.62
CA ILE A 839 -35.62 -20.46 -17.38
C ILE A 839 -36.40 -20.68 -18.68
N VAL A 840 -37.58 -20.12 -18.76
CA VAL A 840 -38.49 -20.28 -19.91
C VAL A 840 -38.86 -18.94 -20.55
N GLY A 841 -38.54 -17.81 -19.94
CA GLY A 841 -38.86 -16.49 -20.42
C GLY A 841 -38.40 -15.35 -19.51
N LEU A 842 -39.17 -14.26 -19.45
CA LEU A 842 -38.93 -13.07 -18.65
C LEU A 842 -39.84 -12.96 -17.41
N ASP A 843 -40.39 -14.08 -16.94
CA ASP A 843 -41.10 -14.11 -15.67
C ASP A 843 -40.14 -13.98 -14.47
N ASP A 844 -40.67 -13.65 -13.28
CA ASP A 844 -39.87 -13.43 -12.05
C ASP A 844 -39.02 -14.63 -11.70
N LYS A 845 -39.49 -15.84 -11.91
CA LYS A 845 -38.75 -17.06 -11.59
C LYS A 845 -37.58 -17.27 -12.54
N SER A 846 -37.80 -17.07 -13.84
CA SER A 846 -36.76 -17.16 -14.87
C SER A 846 -35.65 -16.13 -14.62
N ILE A 847 -35.98 -14.87 -14.32
CA ILE A 847 -35.04 -13.80 -14.04
C ILE A 847 -34.27 -14.08 -12.73
N ALA A 848 -34.98 -14.52 -11.67
CA ALA A 848 -34.32 -14.86 -10.42
C ALA A 848 -33.33 -16.03 -10.59
N ASN A 849 -33.65 -17.03 -11.39
CA ASN A 849 -32.77 -18.13 -11.70
C ASN A 849 -31.59 -17.70 -12.58
N ALA A 850 -31.79 -16.81 -13.54
CA ALA A 850 -30.75 -16.22 -14.37
C ALA A 850 -29.73 -15.45 -13.51
N ILE A 851 -30.19 -14.65 -12.53
CA ILE A 851 -29.34 -13.93 -11.60
C ILE A 851 -28.53 -14.92 -10.71
N LYS A 852 -29.16 -16.01 -10.27
CA LYS A 852 -28.44 -17.06 -9.52
C LYS A 852 -27.41 -17.77 -10.40
N LEU A 853 -27.77 -18.10 -11.65
CA LEU A 853 -26.81 -18.71 -12.59
C LEU A 853 -25.61 -17.80 -12.83
N ALA A 854 -25.82 -16.49 -13.02
CA ALA A 854 -24.74 -15.51 -13.17
C ALA A 854 -23.78 -15.48 -11.96
N GLY A 855 -24.24 -15.87 -10.78
CA GLY A 855 -23.41 -16.02 -9.59
C GLY A 855 -22.32 -17.07 -9.72
N PHE A 856 -22.47 -18.08 -10.59
CA PHE A 856 -21.41 -19.07 -10.85
C PHE A 856 -20.25 -18.54 -11.67
N ASP A 857 -20.40 -17.42 -12.40
CA ASP A 857 -19.33 -16.80 -13.18
C ASP A 857 -18.12 -16.45 -12.32
N ALA A 858 -18.35 -16.05 -11.08
CA ALA A 858 -17.29 -15.78 -10.13
C ALA A 858 -16.37 -16.99 -9.93
N ALA A 859 -16.93 -18.20 -9.88
CA ALA A 859 -16.15 -19.43 -9.75
C ALA A 859 -15.28 -19.73 -10.99
N TYR A 860 -15.75 -19.36 -12.17
CA TYR A 860 -14.99 -19.53 -13.41
C TYR A 860 -13.93 -18.45 -13.59
N ARG A 861 -14.31 -17.18 -13.47
CA ARG A 861 -13.43 -16.03 -13.75
C ARG A 861 -12.41 -15.79 -12.67
N MET A 862 -12.77 -16.04 -11.40
CA MET A 862 -11.97 -15.71 -10.21
C MET A 862 -11.56 -16.95 -9.37
N GLY A 863 -11.99 -18.13 -9.79
CA GLY A 863 -11.72 -19.39 -9.12
C GLY A 863 -12.80 -19.82 -8.09
N PRO A 864 -12.76 -21.10 -7.64
CA PRO A 864 -13.79 -21.69 -6.77
C PRO A 864 -14.03 -20.96 -5.45
N ARG A 865 -13.03 -20.24 -4.96
CA ARG A 865 -13.13 -19.48 -3.69
C ARG A 865 -13.95 -18.19 -3.80
N ALA A 866 -14.08 -17.63 -4.99
CA ALA A 866 -14.92 -16.48 -5.23
C ALA A 866 -16.41 -16.85 -5.32
N TYR A 867 -16.71 -18.14 -5.35
CA TYR A 867 -18.07 -18.63 -5.37
C TYR A 867 -18.76 -18.38 -4.03
N ARG A 868 -19.93 -17.78 -4.10
CA ARG A 868 -20.89 -17.71 -2.99
C ARG A 868 -22.08 -18.61 -3.34
N PRO A 869 -22.68 -19.30 -2.35
CA PRO A 869 -23.85 -20.11 -2.63
C PRO A 869 -24.92 -19.32 -3.36
N VAL A 870 -25.21 -19.72 -4.59
CA VAL A 870 -26.18 -19.00 -5.44
C VAL A 870 -27.59 -19.04 -4.87
N GLU A 871 -27.85 -19.96 -3.94
CA GLU A 871 -29.08 -20.08 -3.16
C GLU A 871 -29.31 -18.87 -2.22
N GLU A 872 -28.23 -18.19 -1.81
CA GLU A 872 -28.28 -17.00 -0.99
C GLU A 872 -28.67 -15.73 -1.79
N ILE A 873 -28.56 -15.78 -3.11
CA ILE A 873 -28.94 -14.68 -3.99
C ILE A 873 -30.47 -14.63 -4.06
N LYS A 874 -31.07 -13.64 -3.45
CA LYS A 874 -32.52 -13.43 -3.36
C LYS A 874 -32.84 -12.03 -3.92
N PRO A 875 -33.00 -11.89 -5.26
CA PRO A 875 -33.36 -10.63 -5.83
C PRO A 875 -34.77 -10.19 -5.37
N ASP A 876 -34.90 -8.92 -5.04
CA ASP A 876 -36.17 -8.30 -4.72
C ASP A 876 -36.97 -7.95 -5.98
N SER A 877 -38.23 -7.57 -5.83
CA SER A 877 -39.11 -7.24 -6.97
C SER A 877 -38.59 -6.08 -7.82
N GLN A 878 -37.87 -5.10 -7.19
CA GLN A 878 -37.28 -4.00 -7.92
C GLN A 878 -36.07 -4.45 -8.77
N THR A 879 -35.23 -5.31 -8.24
CA THR A 879 -34.11 -5.90 -8.99
C THR A 879 -34.62 -6.74 -10.17
N LEU A 880 -35.65 -7.57 -9.94
CA LEU A 880 -36.25 -8.36 -11.01
C LEU A 880 -36.80 -7.48 -12.12
N GLU A 881 -37.53 -6.41 -11.77
CA GLU A 881 -38.08 -5.49 -12.74
C GLU A 881 -37.02 -4.71 -13.51
N ASN A 882 -35.96 -4.24 -12.81
CA ASN A 882 -34.84 -3.58 -13.48
C ASN A 882 -34.16 -4.51 -14.50
N VAL A 883 -33.92 -5.78 -14.14
CA VAL A 883 -33.36 -6.76 -15.09
C VAL A 883 -34.29 -6.99 -16.27
N ARG A 884 -35.59 -7.15 -16.02
CA ARG A 884 -36.59 -7.33 -17.07
C ARG A 884 -36.60 -6.17 -18.07
N ILE A 885 -36.59 -4.95 -17.57
CA ILE A 885 -36.55 -3.72 -18.40
C ILE A 885 -35.27 -3.70 -19.24
N MET A 886 -34.10 -3.96 -18.60
CA MET A 886 -32.80 -3.93 -19.29
C MET A 886 -32.70 -5.04 -20.36
N VAL A 887 -33.27 -6.23 -20.11
CA VAL A 887 -33.29 -7.31 -21.10
C VAL A 887 -34.22 -6.94 -22.28
N LYS A 888 -35.40 -6.40 -22.02
CA LYS A 888 -36.28 -5.90 -23.09
C LYS A 888 -35.61 -4.83 -23.94
N ARG A 889 -34.92 -3.90 -23.35
CA ARG A 889 -34.11 -2.88 -24.06
C ARG A 889 -33.00 -3.53 -24.91
N GLY A 890 -32.32 -4.57 -24.39
CA GLY A 890 -31.33 -5.33 -25.14
C GLY A 890 -31.91 -6.05 -26.35
N CYS A 891 -33.09 -6.68 -26.21
CA CYS A 891 -33.77 -7.32 -27.32
C CYS A 891 -34.25 -6.30 -28.39
N ALA A 892 -34.88 -5.21 -27.96
CA ALA A 892 -35.30 -4.15 -28.86
C ALA A 892 -34.12 -3.51 -29.63
N PHE A 893 -33.00 -3.32 -28.94
CA PHE A 893 -31.76 -2.85 -29.56
C PHE A 893 -31.28 -3.79 -30.68
N LEU A 894 -31.31 -5.11 -30.47
CA LEU A 894 -30.89 -6.08 -31.49
C LEU A 894 -31.87 -6.18 -32.64
N ASP A 895 -33.18 -5.98 -32.39
CA ASP A 895 -34.20 -5.88 -33.45
C ASP A 895 -33.97 -4.66 -34.32
N GLU A 896 -33.51 -3.54 -33.76
CA GLU A 896 -33.25 -2.29 -34.48
C GLU A 896 -31.91 -2.28 -35.22
N CYS A 897 -30.85 -2.82 -34.58
CA CYS A 897 -29.49 -2.74 -35.12
C CYS A 897 -29.11 -3.91 -36.04
N GLY A 898 -30.01 -4.83 -36.30
CA GLY A 898 -29.86 -5.95 -37.21
C GLY A 898 -29.49 -7.27 -36.56
N PRO A 899 -29.55 -8.37 -37.31
CA PRO A 899 -29.29 -9.71 -36.78
C PRO A 899 -27.86 -9.87 -36.31
N LYS A 900 -27.66 -10.61 -35.24
CA LYS A 900 -26.31 -11.06 -34.82
C LYS A 900 -25.76 -11.99 -35.91
N ILE A 901 -24.53 -11.69 -36.34
CA ILE A 901 -23.75 -12.57 -37.24
C ILE A 901 -22.88 -13.50 -36.43
N LEU A 902 -22.21 -12.97 -35.39
CA LEU A 902 -21.42 -13.73 -34.44
C LEU A 902 -21.81 -13.36 -33.00
N ASP A 903 -21.82 -14.33 -32.11
CA ASP A 903 -22.10 -14.19 -30.66
C ASP A 903 -20.98 -14.84 -29.86
N GLY A 904 -20.50 -14.18 -28.82
CA GLY A 904 -19.36 -14.66 -28.03
C GLY A 904 -18.06 -14.66 -28.85
N LEU A 905 -17.62 -13.46 -29.26
CA LEU A 905 -16.51 -13.25 -30.18
C LEU A 905 -15.20 -13.78 -29.66
N THR A 906 -14.49 -14.52 -30.49
CA THR A 906 -13.10 -14.96 -30.29
C THR A 906 -12.23 -14.45 -31.44
N PHE A 907 -10.91 -14.48 -31.26
CA PHE A 907 -9.97 -13.87 -32.19
C PHE A 907 -8.82 -14.82 -32.54
N GLU A 908 -9.14 -16.12 -32.78
CA GLU A 908 -8.14 -17.11 -33.16
C GLU A 908 -7.43 -16.68 -34.45
N GLY A 909 -6.09 -16.71 -34.43
CA GLY A 909 -5.25 -16.17 -35.50
C GLY A 909 -4.87 -14.71 -35.34
N GLY A 910 -5.65 -13.94 -34.57
CA GLY A 910 -5.37 -12.52 -34.28
C GLY A 910 -4.71 -12.26 -32.93
N TYR A 911 -4.40 -13.31 -32.18
CA TYR A 911 -3.62 -13.20 -30.93
C TYR A 911 -2.14 -13.03 -31.21
N THR A 912 -1.42 -12.43 -30.26
CA THR A 912 0.02 -12.18 -30.35
C THR A 912 0.75 -12.75 -29.13
N ASP A 913 2.08 -12.64 -29.12
CA ASP A 913 2.88 -12.97 -27.93
C ASP A 913 2.56 -12.08 -26.73
N ILE A 914 1.96 -10.90 -26.95
CA ILE A 914 1.59 -9.95 -25.90
C ILE A 914 0.14 -10.17 -25.46
N VAL A 915 -0.79 -10.41 -26.40
CA VAL A 915 -2.22 -10.59 -26.10
C VAL A 915 -2.66 -11.97 -26.57
N SER A 916 -2.98 -12.87 -25.61
CA SER A 916 -3.25 -14.28 -25.89
C SER A 916 -4.72 -14.68 -25.80
N ASN A 917 -5.59 -13.85 -25.23
CA ASN A 917 -7.02 -14.11 -25.18
C ASN A 917 -7.85 -12.82 -25.04
N GLY A 918 -9.09 -12.88 -25.49
CA GLY A 918 -10.08 -11.82 -25.40
C GLY A 918 -11.45 -12.36 -25.78
N ASP A 919 -12.49 -11.89 -25.08
CA ASP A 919 -13.89 -12.27 -25.30
C ASP A 919 -14.65 -11.02 -25.67
N GLY A 920 -15.16 -10.92 -26.90
CA GLY A 920 -16.09 -9.87 -27.32
C GLY A 920 -17.55 -10.34 -27.22
N ASP A 921 -18.49 -9.40 -27.28
CA ASP A 921 -19.88 -9.73 -27.08
C ASP A 921 -20.53 -10.22 -28.37
N PHE A 922 -20.75 -9.37 -29.37
CA PHE A 922 -21.36 -9.80 -30.65
C PHE A 922 -21.05 -8.87 -31.80
N LEU A 923 -21.26 -9.37 -33.00
CA LEU A 923 -21.12 -8.69 -34.28
C LEU A 923 -22.48 -8.64 -35.01
N THR A 924 -22.84 -7.47 -35.53
CA THR A 924 -23.90 -7.27 -36.52
C THR A 924 -23.28 -7.02 -37.90
N PRO A 925 -24.02 -6.90 -39.00
CA PRO A 925 -23.44 -6.85 -40.36
C PRO A 925 -22.34 -5.84 -40.58
N ASP A 926 -22.33 -4.72 -39.89
CA ASP A 926 -21.36 -3.65 -40.08
C ASP A 926 -20.76 -3.12 -38.78
N THR A 927 -21.21 -3.60 -37.60
CA THR A 927 -20.80 -3.03 -36.31
C THR A 927 -20.36 -4.10 -35.32
N LEU A 928 -19.18 -3.88 -34.76
CA LEU A 928 -18.66 -4.65 -33.61
C LEU A 928 -19.18 -4.04 -32.33
N TRP A 929 -19.88 -4.83 -31.52
CA TRP A 929 -20.52 -4.37 -30.31
C TRP A 929 -19.91 -4.89 -29.03
N ASP A 930 -19.87 -4.00 -28.03
CA ASP A 930 -19.54 -4.29 -26.64
C ASP A 930 -20.73 -3.90 -25.75
N PHE A 931 -21.23 -4.83 -24.95
CA PHE A 931 -22.44 -4.69 -24.13
C PHE A 931 -22.07 -4.31 -22.70
N LYS A 932 -22.47 -3.15 -22.23
CA LYS A 932 -22.04 -2.63 -20.91
C LYS A 932 -23.22 -2.17 -20.07
N VAL A 933 -23.54 -2.94 -19.03
CA VAL A 933 -24.56 -2.59 -18.04
C VAL A 933 -23.94 -1.67 -16.97
N SER A 934 -23.93 -0.37 -17.21
CA SER A 934 -23.27 0.63 -16.36
C SER A 934 -24.16 1.83 -16.07
N LYS A 935 -24.03 2.41 -14.87
CA LYS A 935 -24.64 3.70 -14.52
C LYS A 935 -23.91 4.89 -15.15
N ASN A 936 -22.69 4.68 -15.63
CA ASN A 936 -21.83 5.71 -16.22
C ASN A 936 -21.66 5.51 -17.73
N PRO A 937 -21.41 6.60 -18.49
CA PRO A 937 -20.99 6.51 -19.88
C PRO A 937 -19.71 5.69 -20.06
N PRO A 938 -19.43 5.20 -21.28
CA PRO A 938 -18.18 4.49 -21.56
C PRO A 938 -16.94 5.31 -21.20
N ASN A 939 -15.91 4.62 -20.71
CA ASN A 939 -14.61 5.20 -20.40
C ASN A 939 -13.54 4.77 -21.43
N SER A 940 -12.35 5.37 -21.34
CA SER A 940 -11.25 5.12 -22.30
C SER A 940 -10.75 3.67 -22.30
N ARG A 941 -10.91 2.92 -21.23
CA ARG A 941 -10.56 1.50 -21.18
C ARG A 941 -11.51 0.64 -21.98
N GLN A 942 -12.79 0.96 -21.92
CA GLN A 942 -13.84 0.25 -22.69
C GLN A 942 -13.73 0.56 -24.18
N THR A 943 -13.43 1.79 -24.55
CA THR A 943 -13.21 2.13 -25.96
C THR A 943 -11.92 1.55 -26.52
N LEU A 944 -10.84 1.45 -25.72
CA LEU A 944 -9.64 0.74 -26.12
C LEU A 944 -9.88 -0.76 -26.27
N GLN A 945 -10.68 -1.37 -25.38
CA GLN A 945 -11.10 -2.77 -25.50
C GLN A 945 -11.76 -3.04 -26.85
N LEU A 946 -12.68 -2.20 -27.23
CA LEU A 946 -13.40 -2.32 -28.49
C LEU A 946 -12.49 -2.11 -29.68
N LEU A 947 -11.55 -1.17 -29.63
CA LEU A 947 -10.53 -0.95 -30.67
C LEU A 947 -9.62 -2.17 -30.83
N MET A 948 -9.17 -2.74 -29.73
CA MET A 948 -8.33 -3.96 -29.75
C MET A 948 -9.11 -5.14 -30.37
N TYR A 949 -10.37 -5.32 -29.96
CA TYR A 949 -11.22 -6.38 -30.52
C TYR A 949 -11.39 -6.24 -32.03
N TRP A 950 -11.64 -5.05 -32.54
CA TRP A 950 -11.71 -4.80 -33.97
C TRP A 950 -10.40 -5.14 -34.67
N ARG A 951 -9.26 -4.65 -34.18
CA ARG A 951 -7.95 -4.93 -34.82
C ARG A 951 -7.59 -6.41 -34.74
N MET A 952 -7.80 -7.05 -33.61
CA MET A 952 -7.57 -8.49 -33.45
C MET A 952 -8.51 -9.31 -34.37
N GLY A 953 -9.77 -8.87 -34.51
CA GLY A 953 -10.71 -9.48 -35.41
C GLY A 953 -10.26 -9.43 -36.88
N LEU A 954 -9.72 -8.30 -37.33
CA LEU A 954 -9.19 -8.17 -38.70
C LEU A 954 -7.99 -9.10 -38.98
N HIS A 955 -7.21 -9.44 -37.95
CA HIS A 955 -6.09 -10.38 -38.05
C HIS A 955 -6.48 -11.83 -37.70
N SER A 956 -7.75 -12.07 -37.37
CA SER A 956 -8.24 -13.41 -37.00
C SER A 956 -8.58 -14.26 -38.23
N ALA A 957 -8.83 -15.54 -37.98
CA ALA A 957 -9.32 -16.48 -38.99
C ALA A 957 -10.76 -16.21 -39.43
N HIS A 958 -11.48 -15.33 -38.73
CA HIS A 958 -12.90 -15.02 -38.97
C HIS A 958 -13.03 -13.89 -39.97
N THR A 959 -13.54 -14.20 -41.18
CA THR A 959 -13.67 -13.22 -42.27
C THR A 959 -14.76 -12.18 -42.03
N GLU A 960 -15.69 -12.42 -41.13
CA GLU A 960 -16.83 -11.56 -40.79
C GLU A 960 -16.37 -10.17 -40.25
N TYR A 961 -15.19 -10.12 -39.59
CA TYR A 961 -14.64 -8.86 -39.09
C TYR A 961 -14.21 -7.88 -40.20
N GLN A 962 -13.99 -8.36 -41.42
CA GLN A 962 -13.65 -7.50 -42.56
C GLN A 962 -14.79 -6.58 -42.97
N GLN A 963 -16.03 -6.89 -42.56
CA GLN A 963 -17.23 -6.12 -42.86
C GLN A 963 -17.47 -5.01 -41.84
N VAL A 964 -16.72 -4.96 -40.72
CA VAL A 964 -16.91 -3.96 -39.68
C VAL A 964 -16.62 -2.56 -40.22
N ARG A 965 -17.56 -1.68 -40.08
CA ARG A 965 -17.49 -0.27 -40.45
C ARG A 965 -17.68 0.66 -39.26
N GLN A 966 -18.23 0.13 -38.15
CA GLN A 966 -18.50 0.89 -36.95
C GLN A 966 -18.07 0.11 -35.71
N LEU A 967 -17.70 0.84 -34.68
CA LEU A 967 -17.51 0.35 -33.34
C LEU A 967 -18.65 0.83 -32.47
N GLY A 968 -19.28 -0.05 -31.71
CA GLY A 968 -20.47 0.25 -30.94
C GLY A 968 -20.39 -0.21 -29.48
N ILE A 969 -20.93 0.59 -28.56
CA ILE A 969 -21.22 0.18 -27.19
C ILE A 969 -22.68 0.42 -26.93
N PHE A 970 -23.38 -0.63 -26.46
CA PHE A 970 -24.74 -0.49 -26.00
C PHE A 970 -24.83 -0.61 -24.49
N ASN A 971 -25.52 0.36 -23.87
CA ASN A 971 -25.78 0.37 -22.45
C ASN A 971 -27.28 0.30 -22.16
N PRO A 972 -27.82 -0.88 -21.84
CA PRO A 972 -29.26 -1.05 -21.59
C PRO A 972 -29.75 -0.35 -20.31
N ARG A 973 -28.86 -0.10 -19.36
CA ARG A 973 -29.22 0.64 -18.14
C ARG A 973 -29.51 2.11 -18.43
N MET A 974 -28.73 2.73 -19.31
CA MET A 974 -28.93 4.10 -19.77
C MET A 974 -29.88 4.19 -20.98
N ASN A 975 -30.18 3.06 -21.58
CA ASN A 975 -30.86 2.94 -22.87
C ASN A 975 -30.19 3.77 -23.95
N ARG A 976 -28.85 3.66 -24.06
CA ARG A 976 -28.03 4.47 -24.97
C ARG A 976 -27.11 3.62 -25.81
N ILE A 977 -26.98 4.01 -27.04
CA ILE A 977 -26.00 3.50 -27.99
C ILE A 977 -24.90 4.54 -28.16
N TYR A 978 -23.68 4.06 -28.23
CA TYR A 978 -22.48 4.85 -28.53
C TYR A 978 -21.87 4.24 -29.79
N ARG A 979 -21.78 4.97 -30.90
CA ARG A 979 -21.24 4.51 -32.18
C ARG A 979 -20.09 5.39 -32.65
N LEU A 980 -19.11 4.77 -33.29
CA LEU A 980 -18.03 5.45 -33.95
C LEU A 980 -17.67 4.75 -35.25
N PRO A 981 -17.78 5.43 -36.42
CA PRO A 981 -17.28 4.91 -37.67
C PRO A 981 -15.76 4.67 -37.59
N VAL A 982 -15.30 3.48 -38.04
CA VAL A 982 -13.87 3.14 -37.98
C VAL A 982 -12.99 4.09 -38.80
N GLY A 983 -13.53 4.70 -39.85
CA GLY A 983 -12.85 5.72 -40.63
C GLY A 983 -12.58 7.05 -39.93
N CYS A 984 -13.16 7.26 -38.73
CA CYS A 984 -12.85 8.41 -37.88
C CYS A 984 -11.66 8.18 -36.96
N ILE A 985 -11.08 6.97 -36.95
CA ILE A 985 -9.91 6.62 -36.12
C ILE A 985 -8.65 6.88 -36.95
N SER A 986 -7.74 7.69 -36.48
CA SER A 986 -6.52 8.02 -37.22
C SER A 986 -5.63 6.76 -37.37
N GLU A 987 -4.97 6.67 -38.52
CA GLU A 987 -4.02 5.57 -38.78
C GLU A 987 -2.88 5.51 -37.79
N GLU A 988 -2.49 6.66 -37.23
CA GLU A 988 -1.46 6.73 -36.18
C GLU A 988 -1.90 6.00 -34.89
N ILE A 989 -3.14 6.23 -34.44
CA ILE A 989 -3.72 5.56 -33.27
C ILE A 989 -3.82 4.05 -33.54
N ILE A 990 -4.24 3.68 -34.74
CA ILE A 990 -4.36 2.26 -35.13
C ILE A 990 -2.97 1.60 -35.08
N ALA A 991 -1.97 2.22 -35.72
CA ALA A 991 -0.62 1.69 -35.77
C ALA A 991 0.02 1.59 -34.37
N GLU A 992 -0.18 2.59 -33.52
CA GLU A 992 0.31 2.58 -32.13
C GLU A 992 -0.35 1.47 -31.32
N VAL A 993 -1.68 1.32 -31.42
CA VAL A 993 -2.40 0.25 -30.70
C VAL A 993 -2.02 -1.13 -31.22
N GLU A 994 -1.87 -1.32 -32.51
CA GLU A 994 -1.43 -2.58 -33.10
C GLU A 994 -0.04 -2.96 -32.66
N LYS A 995 0.91 -2.03 -32.74
CA LYS A 995 2.31 -2.28 -32.42
C LYS A 995 2.54 -2.38 -30.93
N ASP A 996 2.13 -1.36 -30.18
CA ASP A 996 2.57 -1.19 -28.81
C ASP A 996 1.58 -1.78 -27.77
N VAL A 997 0.29 -1.87 -28.11
CA VAL A 997 -0.70 -2.45 -27.20
C VAL A 997 -0.96 -3.91 -27.53
N ILE A 998 -1.24 -4.27 -28.79
CA ILE A 998 -1.55 -5.66 -29.20
C ILE A 998 -0.26 -6.44 -29.45
N GLY A 999 0.74 -5.80 -30.07
CA GLY A 999 2.04 -6.40 -30.34
C GLY A 999 2.16 -7.01 -31.74
N TYR A 1000 1.43 -6.50 -32.73
CA TYR A 1000 1.70 -6.88 -34.12
C TYR A 1000 3.02 -6.27 -34.58
N ARG A 1001 3.78 -7.06 -35.31
CA ARG A 1001 5.02 -6.58 -35.95
C ARG A 1001 4.66 -5.89 -37.26
N ALA A 1002 5.16 -4.65 -37.45
CA ALA A 1002 4.99 -3.90 -38.70
C ALA A 1002 5.57 -4.60 -39.87
#